data_d711c3f5953ac2008ea89c98f9ffb9f2
#
_entry.id   d711c3f5953ac2008ea89c98f9ffb9f2
#
_cell.length_a   1.000
_cell.length_b   1.000
_cell.length_c   1.000
_cell.angle_alpha   90.00
_cell.angle_beta   90.00
_cell.angle_gamma   90.00
#
_symmetry.space_group_name_H-M   'P 1'
#
loop_
_entity.id
_entity.type
_entity.pdbx_description
1 polymer ?
#
loop_
_entity_poly.entity_id
_entity_poly.type
_entity_poly.pdbx_seq_one_letter_code
_entity_poly.pdbx_strand_id
1 'polypeptide(L)'
;MKKIFIPAIALLAAFSISAKLSLTDKKKSSDVEWPEYLGGADRNHYSSLKQINTTNVAQLTKAWEFHSLDSGQVQCNPIIVNGTLFGVTATNQVFALDAATGKEKWRFKAGKGGGLNTNRGVTYWSSGNEARIMYAYDSWLYALDARTGQPVQSFGEAGRVSLKKGLGPTAQDKFVISNTPGALYGDLIVMPLRLSEGPDAAPGNVQAFNVITGELAWAFHTIPHPGEFGYNTWPKDVYKNTEVGAANNWAGMAVDKKRGIIYVPTGSAGFDFYGGNRAGQNLFANSLVALNAKTGKRIWHFQFVHHDLWDRDIPAPPNLVTIKKDNQVIDAVAQVTKLGYVYIFDRVTGKPIFPIKEIPVPKSDVAGEKAWPTQPVPSLPAPYARQTVNDSDINPHAENRDSLLAILHKVKKGLYQPFGEIPTLILPGFDGGAEWGGAAVDPDGIMYVNANEMPWIASLSPTPKEDELSHLTAGQRVYTLNCIVCHGPERKGNPRSGYPSLVDIGQRRDRDYVSKLITSGKGMMPGFTAITGEEKQALVNFLFGDEKVEVASAGKGGKIPAMPYKFNGYNKFLDNKGYPAISPPWGTLTAIDLNTGKHVWQKTLGEFKELTAKGIAPTGTENYGGPVVTAGGILFIAATKDGMFRAFEKKTGKLLWETELPAAGFATPSTYEVNGKQYIVVACGGTKLGTKKGDSYVAFALP
;
A
#
# COMPACT_ATOMS: atom_id res chain seq x y z
N MET A 1 91.87 -42.38 -22.64
CA MET A 1 90.75 -42.69 -23.51
C MET A 1 89.48 -42.87 -22.64
N LYS A 2 88.75 -41.85 -22.33
CA LYS A 2 87.53 -41.91 -21.49
C LYS A 2 86.35 -41.47 -22.38
N LYS A 3 85.40 -42.38 -22.57
CA LYS A 3 84.12 -42.11 -23.27
C LYS A 3 83.18 -41.44 -22.30
N ILE A 4 82.70 -40.25 -22.64
CA ILE A 4 81.66 -39.52 -21.89
C ILE A 4 80.33 -39.83 -22.55
N PHE A 5 79.43 -40.42 -21.76
CA PHE A 5 78.01 -40.60 -22.07
C PHE A 5 77.24 -39.32 -21.73
N ILE A 6 76.49 -38.76 -22.67
CA ILE A 6 75.53 -37.68 -22.46
C ILE A 6 74.11 -38.27 -22.50
N PRO A 7 73.31 -38.16 -21.44
CA PRO A 7 71.92 -38.57 -21.52
C PRO A 7 71.06 -37.46 -22.18
N ALA A 8 70.26 -37.84 -23.18
CA ALA A 8 69.27 -36.99 -23.84
C ALA A 8 68.09 -36.73 -22.88
N ILE A 9 67.89 -35.48 -22.49
CA ILE A 9 66.70 -35.03 -21.78
C ILE A 9 65.61 -34.69 -22.84
N ALA A 10 64.53 -35.50 -22.84
CA ALA A 10 63.34 -35.25 -23.64
C ALA A 10 62.52 -34.11 -22.95
N LEU A 11 62.48 -32.96 -23.58
CA LEU A 11 61.56 -31.86 -23.17
C LEU A 11 60.14 -32.20 -23.66
N LEU A 12 59.25 -32.57 -22.75
CA LEU A 12 57.80 -32.53 -22.96
C LEU A 12 57.32 -31.10 -22.91
N ALA A 13 57.06 -30.48 -24.07
CA ALA A 13 56.38 -29.22 -24.18
C ALA A 13 54.89 -29.44 -23.90
N ALA A 14 54.45 -29.11 -22.68
CA ALA A 14 53.00 -29.00 -22.36
C ALA A 14 52.44 -27.74 -23.00
N PHE A 15 51.68 -27.89 -24.09
CA PHE A 15 50.84 -26.82 -24.65
C PHE A 15 49.71 -26.57 -23.70
N SER A 16 49.85 -25.53 -22.83
CA SER A 16 48.75 -24.95 -22.10
C SER A 16 47.90 -24.12 -23.07
N ILE A 17 46.79 -24.68 -23.52
CA ILE A 17 45.75 -23.93 -24.22
C ILE A 17 45.05 -23.09 -23.20
N SER A 18 45.53 -21.86 -22.99
CA SER A 18 44.77 -20.81 -22.26
C SER A 18 43.61 -20.41 -23.16
N ALA A 19 42.44 -20.99 -22.94
CA ALA A 19 41.21 -20.45 -23.44
C ALA A 19 41.01 -19.09 -22.82
N LYS A 20 41.46 -18.03 -23.48
CA LYS A 20 40.96 -16.67 -23.21
C LYS A 20 39.47 -16.70 -23.52
N LEU A 21 38.65 -16.91 -22.50
CA LEU A 21 37.26 -16.49 -22.53
C LEU A 21 37.28 -14.97 -22.78
N SER A 22 37.13 -14.59 -24.02
CA SER A 22 36.77 -13.25 -24.42
C SER A 22 35.46 -12.93 -23.65
N LEU A 23 35.58 -12.14 -22.60
CA LEU A 23 34.45 -11.39 -22.05
C LEU A 23 34.07 -10.42 -23.17
N THR A 24 33.21 -10.89 -24.11
CA THR A 24 32.47 -9.98 -24.96
C THR A 24 31.74 -9.05 -24.02
N ASP A 25 32.13 -7.76 -24.03
CA ASP A 25 31.33 -6.67 -23.49
C ASP A 25 29.91 -6.94 -23.99
N LYS A 26 29.04 -7.38 -23.07
CA LYS A 26 27.62 -7.46 -23.36
C LYS A 26 27.22 -6.03 -23.67
N LYS A 27 27.03 -5.74 -24.94
CA LYS A 27 26.37 -4.54 -25.42
C LYS A 27 25.21 -4.31 -24.49
N LYS A 28 25.25 -3.18 -23.74
CA LYS A 28 24.17 -2.80 -22.82
C LYS A 28 22.87 -2.93 -23.59
N SER A 29 21.96 -3.80 -23.16
CA SER A 29 20.68 -4.01 -23.83
C SER A 29 20.05 -2.66 -24.11
N SER A 30 19.58 -2.44 -25.32
CA SER A 30 18.79 -1.25 -25.68
C SER A 30 17.36 -1.37 -25.16
N ASP A 31 17.03 -2.48 -24.50
CA ASP A 31 15.70 -2.79 -24.00
C ASP A 31 15.27 -1.80 -22.91
N VAL A 32 14.03 -1.38 -22.96
CA VAL A 32 13.43 -0.50 -21.96
C VAL A 32 12.97 -1.33 -20.77
N GLU A 33 13.53 -1.06 -19.61
CA GLU A 33 13.30 -1.80 -18.38
C GLU A 33 12.21 -1.16 -17.51
N TRP A 34 11.81 -1.88 -16.45
CA TRP A 34 10.96 -1.40 -15.35
C TRP A 34 11.72 -1.58 -14.01
N PRO A 35 12.80 -0.79 -13.79
CA PRO A 35 13.84 -1.13 -12.81
C PRO A 35 13.48 -0.84 -11.37
N GLU A 36 12.45 -0.03 -11.12
CA GLU A 36 12.01 0.36 -9.78
C GLU A 36 10.51 0.16 -9.62
N TYR A 37 10.09 0.04 -8.38
CA TYR A 37 8.67 0.02 -8.01
C TYR A 37 7.93 1.20 -8.67
N LEU A 38 6.84 0.90 -9.39
CA LEU A 38 6.04 1.86 -10.15
C LEU A 38 6.82 2.56 -11.29
N GLY A 39 7.83 1.90 -11.84
CA GLY A 39 8.55 2.26 -13.07
C GLY A 39 9.83 3.03 -12.90
N GLY A 40 9.88 3.97 -11.97
CA GLY A 40 11.05 4.81 -11.74
C GLY A 40 11.04 5.49 -10.38
N ALA A 41 12.11 6.19 -10.04
CA ALA A 41 12.23 6.95 -8.80
C ALA A 41 11.18 8.09 -8.69
N ASP A 42 10.68 8.56 -9.83
CA ASP A 42 9.63 9.59 -9.97
C ASP A 42 8.21 9.08 -9.74
N ARG A 43 8.02 7.75 -9.73
CA ARG A 43 6.72 7.07 -9.53
C ARG A 43 5.65 7.43 -10.57
N ASN A 44 6.05 7.76 -11.80
CA ASN A 44 5.11 8.21 -12.84
C ASN A 44 4.37 7.08 -13.55
N HIS A 45 4.68 5.81 -13.29
CA HIS A 45 4.06 4.64 -13.96
C HIS A 45 4.06 4.80 -15.49
N TYR A 46 5.09 5.43 -16.02
CA TYR A 46 5.24 5.75 -17.44
C TYR A 46 6.35 4.93 -18.06
N SER A 47 6.09 4.48 -19.29
CA SER A 47 7.11 3.87 -20.14
C SER A 47 7.19 4.54 -21.50
N SER A 48 8.41 4.75 -21.99
CA SER A 48 8.66 5.26 -23.34
C SER A 48 8.36 4.25 -24.47
N LEU A 49 7.96 3.03 -24.14
CA LEU A 49 7.60 1.99 -25.08
C LEU A 49 6.39 2.37 -25.92
N LYS A 50 6.42 2.05 -27.21
CA LYS A 50 5.39 2.37 -28.18
C LYS A 50 5.10 1.25 -29.20
N GLN A 51 5.71 0.08 -29.05
CA GLN A 51 5.43 -1.06 -29.90
C GLN A 51 3.97 -1.46 -29.79
N ILE A 52 3.44 -1.57 -28.57
CA ILE A 52 1.99 -1.68 -28.33
C ILE A 52 1.39 -0.28 -28.35
N ASN A 53 0.45 -0.05 -29.27
CA ASN A 53 -0.14 1.27 -29.52
C ASN A 53 -1.63 1.18 -29.86
N THR A 54 -2.28 2.32 -30.10
CA THR A 54 -3.73 2.41 -30.35
C THR A 54 -4.21 1.63 -31.59
N THR A 55 -3.34 1.31 -32.54
CA THR A 55 -3.72 0.59 -33.78
C THR A 55 -3.59 -0.92 -33.67
N ASN A 56 -2.80 -1.43 -32.72
CA ASN A 56 -2.50 -2.86 -32.62
C ASN A 56 -2.82 -3.49 -31.25
N VAL A 57 -3.16 -2.70 -30.23
CA VAL A 57 -3.45 -3.21 -28.87
C VAL A 57 -4.56 -4.27 -28.84
N ALA A 58 -5.50 -4.25 -29.79
CA ALA A 58 -6.55 -5.25 -29.93
C ALA A 58 -6.01 -6.66 -30.27
N GLN A 59 -4.75 -6.75 -30.72
CA GLN A 59 -4.08 -8.01 -31.08
C GLN A 59 -3.30 -8.62 -29.89
N LEU A 60 -3.33 -7.99 -28.70
CA LEU A 60 -2.63 -8.53 -27.53
C LEU A 60 -3.10 -9.92 -27.18
N THR A 61 -2.16 -10.82 -26.97
CA THR A 61 -2.38 -12.20 -26.52
C THR A 61 -1.53 -12.52 -25.31
N LYS A 62 -1.91 -13.53 -24.56
CA LYS A 62 -1.10 -14.06 -23.46
C LYS A 62 0.21 -14.61 -23.99
N ALA A 63 1.34 -14.03 -23.60
CA ALA A 63 2.68 -14.46 -23.97
C ALA A 63 3.17 -15.59 -23.07
N TRP A 64 2.99 -15.45 -21.76
CA TRP A 64 3.29 -16.47 -20.77
C TRP A 64 2.48 -16.28 -19.50
N GLU A 65 2.38 -17.34 -18.70
CA GLU A 65 1.76 -17.35 -17.37
C GLU A 65 2.67 -18.13 -16.42
N PHE A 66 3.01 -17.52 -15.30
CA PHE A 66 3.77 -18.15 -14.22
C PHE A 66 2.87 -18.40 -13.04
N HIS A 67 2.81 -19.65 -12.54
CA HIS A 67 2.11 -20.06 -11.35
C HIS A 67 3.07 -20.13 -10.17
N SER A 68 2.85 -19.28 -9.17
CA SER A 68 3.71 -19.25 -7.97
C SER A 68 3.49 -20.45 -7.03
N LEU A 69 2.42 -21.23 -7.23
CA LEU A 69 1.97 -22.35 -6.39
C LEU A 69 1.62 -21.91 -4.95
N ASP A 70 1.34 -20.62 -4.78
CA ASP A 70 1.14 -19.95 -3.50
C ASP A 70 -0.01 -18.95 -3.66
N SER A 71 -1.24 -19.45 -3.53
CA SER A 71 -2.45 -18.69 -3.86
C SER A 71 -2.89 -17.76 -2.73
N GLY A 72 -3.27 -16.55 -3.09
CA GLY A 72 -3.74 -15.53 -2.16
C GLY A 72 -3.64 -14.12 -2.72
N GLN A 73 -3.90 -13.14 -1.88
CA GLN A 73 -3.79 -11.74 -2.29
C GLN A 73 -2.36 -11.38 -2.68
N VAL A 74 -2.16 -10.90 -3.91
CA VAL A 74 -0.90 -10.36 -4.41
C VAL A 74 -1.12 -8.93 -4.87
N GLN A 75 -0.30 -8.00 -4.36
CA GLN A 75 -0.34 -6.57 -4.71
C GLN A 75 0.95 -6.13 -5.43
N CYS A 76 1.76 -7.09 -5.89
CA CYS A 76 3.10 -6.85 -6.41
C CYS A 76 3.07 -6.12 -7.76
N ASN A 77 3.80 -5.00 -7.83
CA ASN A 77 4.30 -4.42 -9.06
C ASN A 77 5.70 -5.00 -9.30
N PRO A 78 5.86 -6.01 -10.18
CA PRO A 78 7.16 -6.63 -10.41
C PRO A 78 8.12 -5.66 -11.07
N ILE A 79 9.40 -5.76 -10.72
CA ILE A 79 10.46 -5.00 -11.40
C ILE A 79 11.19 -5.86 -12.40
N ILE A 80 11.67 -5.25 -13.48
CA ILE A 80 12.41 -5.92 -14.55
C ILE A 80 13.74 -5.23 -14.75
N VAL A 81 14.83 -5.99 -14.55
CA VAL A 81 16.20 -5.52 -14.70
C VAL A 81 17.03 -6.60 -15.40
N ASN A 82 17.78 -6.23 -16.43
CA ASN A 82 18.65 -7.11 -17.22
C ASN A 82 17.93 -8.40 -17.69
N GLY A 83 16.71 -8.26 -18.21
CA GLY A 83 15.90 -9.37 -18.71
C GLY A 83 15.43 -10.34 -17.61
N THR A 84 15.50 -9.95 -16.34
CA THR A 84 15.01 -10.72 -15.20
C THR A 84 13.88 -9.98 -14.51
N LEU A 85 12.75 -10.65 -14.34
CA LEU A 85 11.61 -10.16 -13.56
C LEU A 85 11.75 -10.63 -12.12
N PHE A 86 11.64 -9.70 -11.18
CA PHE A 86 11.61 -9.99 -9.74
C PHE A 86 10.24 -9.66 -9.17
N GLY A 87 9.68 -10.60 -8.43
CA GLY A 87 8.36 -10.46 -7.81
C GLY A 87 8.26 -11.17 -6.46
N VAL A 88 7.06 -11.10 -5.87
CA VAL A 88 6.75 -11.76 -4.59
C VAL A 88 5.47 -12.57 -4.69
N THR A 89 5.40 -13.69 -3.98
CA THR A 89 4.21 -14.54 -3.90
C THR A 89 3.24 -14.04 -2.83
N ALA A 90 2.07 -14.66 -2.75
CA ALA A 90 1.04 -14.36 -1.75
C ALA A 90 1.49 -14.59 -0.29
N THR A 91 2.48 -15.47 -0.05
CA THR A 91 3.08 -15.71 1.28
C THR A 91 4.47 -15.07 1.42
N ASN A 92 4.75 -14.03 0.62
CA ASN A 92 5.98 -13.25 0.70
C ASN A 92 7.26 -14.05 0.43
N GLN A 93 7.25 -14.97 -0.54
CA GLN A 93 8.47 -15.52 -1.11
C GLN A 93 8.91 -14.63 -2.27
N VAL A 94 10.19 -14.32 -2.36
CA VAL A 94 10.77 -13.60 -3.51
C VAL A 94 11.12 -14.59 -4.59
N PHE A 95 10.87 -14.27 -5.84
CA PHE A 95 11.29 -15.08 -6.99
C PHE A 95 11.91 -14.21 -8.10
N ALA A 96 12.73 -14.84 -8.93
CA ALA A 96 13.22 -14.27 -10.16
C ALA A 96 12.80 -15.15 -11.34
N LEU A 97 12.30 -14.52 -12.40
CA LEU A 97 11.92 -15.18 -13.65
C LEU A 97 12.75 -14.65 -14.81
N ASP A 98 12.91 -15.46 -15.83
CA ASP A 98 13.26 -14.98 -17.14
C ASP A 98 12.08 -14.15 -17.69
N ALA A 99 12.32 -12.88 -17.99
CA ALA A 99 11.25 -11.93 -18.30
C ALA A 99 10.61 -12.19 -19.68
N ALA A 100 11.30 -12.89 -20.61
CA ALA A 100 10.75 -13.24 -21.91
C ALA A 100 9.83 -14.46 -21.87
N THR A 101 10.08 -15.40 -20.94
CA THR A 101 9.44 -16.73 -20.94
C THR A 101 8.62 -17.05 -19.68
N GLY A 102 8.78 -16.27 -18.62
CA GLY A 102 8.17 -16.56 -17.32
C GLY A 102 8.80 -17.74 -16.57
N LYS A 103 9.92 -18.31 -17.08
CA LYS A 103 10.61 -19.44 -16.43
C LYS A 103 11.31 -19.00 -15.15
N GLU A 104 11.05 -19.70 -14.04
CA GLU A 104 11.67 -19.42 -12.74
C GLU A 104 13.19 -19.69 -12.80
N LYS A 105 13.99 -18.70 -12.33
CA LYS A 105 15.44 -18.80 -12.19
C LYS A 105 15.83 -19.19 -10.78
N TRP A 106 15.20 -18.56 -9.77
CA TRP A 106 15.40 -18.85 -8.38
C TRP A 106 14.22 -18.35 -7.51
N ARG A 107 14.14 -18.88 -6.30
CA ARG A 107 13.17 -18.49 -5.27
C ARG A 107 13.82 -18.45 -3.91
N PHE A 108 13.46 -17.43 -3.12
CA PHE A 108 13.87 -17.28 -1.73
C PHE A 108 12.66 -17.28 -0.78
N LYS A 109 12.79 -17.97 0.34
CA LYS A 109 11.78 -18.06 1.39
C LYS A 109 12.40 -17.69 2.73
N ALA A 110 12.02 -16.54 3.29
CA ALA A 110 12.62 -16.00 4.52
C ALA A 110 12.28 -16.79 5.79
N GLY A 111 11.11 -17.43 5.86
CA GLY A 111 10.63 -18.11 7.06
C GLY A 111 9.89 -19.41 6.79
N LYS A 112 9.75 -20.26 7.81
CA LYS A 112 8.92 -21.48 7.75
C LYS A 112 7.43 -21.07 7.67
N GLY A 113 6.68 -21.62 6.73
CA GLY A 113 5.23 -21.41 6.60
C GLY A 113 4.80 -20.12 5.85
N GLY A 114 5.75 -19.31 5.35
CA GLY A 114 5.46 -18.07 4.60
C GLY A 114 4.94 -16.91 5.47
N GLY A 115 4.84 -15.72 4.89
CA GLY A 115 4.27 -14.53 5.51
C GLY A 115 2.76 -14.47 5.36
N LEU A 116 2.08 -13.78 6.26
CA LEU A 116 0.63 -13.57 6.20
C LEU A 116 0.25 -12.20 5.61
N ASN A 117 1.19 -11.27 5.56
CA ASN A 117 0.97 -9.91 5.06
C ASN A 117 1.27 -9.82 3.57
N THR A 118 0.53 -8.96 2.86
CA THR A 118 0.81 -8.65 1.46
C THR A 118 2.09 -7.85 1.31
N ASN A 119 2.77 -8.00 0.18
CA ASN A 119 3.93 -7.20 -0.19
C ASN A 119 3.76 -6.68 -1.64
N ARG A 120 4.18 -5.44 -1.89
CA ARG A 120 4.00 -4.76 -3.18
C ARG A 120 5.19 -4.88 -4.11
N GLY A 121 6.26 -5.58 -3.70
CA GLY A 121 7.42 -5.84 -4.55
C GLY A 121 8.74 -5.77 -3.81
N VAL A 122 9.80 -5.57 -4.56
CA VAL A 122 11.20 -5.54 -4.11
C VAL A 122 11.92 -4.31 -4.68
N THR A 123 13.10 -4.00 -4.13
CA THR A 123 13.96 -2.94 -4.64
C THR A 123 15.26 -3.55 -5.16
N TYR A 124 15.69 -3.17 -6.36
CA TYR A 124 16.96 -3.58 -6.96
C TYR A 124 18.02 -2.50 -6.77
N TRP A 125 19.18 -2.88 -6.26
CA TRP A 125 20.37 -2.04 -6.17
C TRP A 125 21.56 -2.72 -6.83
N SER A 126 22.44 -1.94 -7.47
CA SER A 126 23.69 -2.47 -8.01
C SER A 126 24.82 -1.45 -7.98
N SER A 127 26.04 -1.94 -7.76
CA SER A 127 27.28 -1.17 -7.83
C SER A 127 28.43 -2.09 -8.26
N GLY A 128 29.13 -1.73 -9.35
CA GLY A 128 30.15 -2.58 -9.94
C GLY A 128 29.62 -3.95 -10.30
N ASN A 129 30.21 -5.02 -9.77
CA ASN A 129 29.78 -6.40 -9.98
C ASN A 129 28.74 -6.92 -8.99
N GLU A 130 28.39 -6.13 -8.00
CA GLU A 130 27.37 -6.49 -7.01
C GLU A 130 25.99 -6.04 -7.45
N ALA A 131 25.01 -6.91 -7.25
CA ALA A 131 23.61 -6.60 -7.42
C ALA A 131 22.79 -7.26 -6.32
N ARG A 132 21.89 -6.51 -5.71
CA ARG A 132 21.10 -6.94 -4.55
C ARG A 132 19.61 -6.70 -4.76
N ILE A 133 18.82 -7.65 -4.30
CA ILE A 133 17.38 -7.47 -4.10
C ILE A 133 17.16 -7.15 -2.63
N MET A 134 16.67 -5.93 -2.35
CA MET A 134 16.26 -5.52 -1.02
C MET A 134 14.79 -5.87 -0.82
N TYR A 135 14.50 -6.63 0.22
CA TYR A 135 13.21 -7.26 0.43
C TYR A 135 12.81 -7.25 1.90
N ALA A 136 11.59 -6.87 2.21
CA ALA A 136 11.07 -6.86 3.57
C ALA A 136 10.20 -8.10 3.85
N TYR A 137 10.46 -8.76 4.97
CA TYR A 137 9.66 -9.86 5.49
C TYR A 137 9.52 -9.73 7.00
N ASP A 138 8.28 -9.71 7.49
CA ASP A 138 7.97 -9.35 8.88
C ASP A 138 8.70 -8.05 9.29
N SER A 139 9.37 -8.00 10.42
CA SER A 139 10.12 -6.84 10.92
C SER A 139 11.55 -6.72 10.38
N TRP A 140 11.89 -7.42 9.29
CA TRP A 140 13.24 -7.51 8.77
C TRP A 140 13.38 -7.02 7.34
N LEU A 141 14.46 -6.28 7.08
CA LEU A 141 14.94 -5.96 5.74
C LEU A 141 16.08 -6.94 5.39
N TYR A 142 15.90 -7.69 4.31
CA TYR A 142 16.89 -8.63 3.76
C TYR A 142 17.61 -8.01 2.56
N ALA A 143 18.88 -8.37 2.38
CA ALA A 143 19.62 -8.19 1.14
C ALA A 143 19.92 -9.56 0.52
N LEU A 144 19.41 -9.81 -0.68
CA LEU A 144 19.64 -11.04 -1.44
C LEU A 144 20.55 -10.74 -2.65
N ASP A 145 21.49 -11.62 -2.98
CA ASP A 145 22.21 -11.54 -4.27
C ASP A 145 21.19 -11.70 -5.41
N ALA A 146 21.13 -10.73 -6.30
CA ALA A 146 20.11 -10.68 -7.36
C ALA A 146 20.19 -11.82 -8.37
N ARG A 147 21.37 -12.48 -8.52
CA ARG A 147 21.60 -13.58 -9.47
C ARG A 147 21.19 -14.93 -8.89
N THR A 148 21.36 -15.10 -7.57
CA THR A 148 21.21 -16.41 -6.91
C THR A 148 20.05 -16.48 -5.92
N GLY A 149 19.52 -15.33 -5.46
CA GLY A 149 18.49 -15.25 -4.42
C GLY A 149 19.01 -15.57 -3.01
N GLN A 150 20.32 -15.77 -2.84
CA GLN A 150 20.89 -16.09 -1.52
C GLN A 150 21.08 -14.82 -0.68
N PRO A 151 20.87 -14.90 0.65
CA PRO A 151 21.16 -13.77 1.54
C PRO A 151 22.63 -13.36 1.49
N VAL A 152 22.87 -12.04 1.36
CA VAL A 152 24.22 -11.45 1.39
C VAL A 152 24.70 -11.39 2.83
N GLN A 153 25.54 -12.33 3.24
CA GLN A 153 25.93 -12.53 4.64
C GLN A 153 26.58 -11.32 5.32
N SER A 154 27.22 -10.44 4.55
CA SER A 154 27.84 -9.20 5.04
C SER A 154 26.84 -8.08 5.34
N PHE A 155 25.56 -8.24 4.98
CA PHE A 155 24.52 -7.26 5.25
C PHE A 155 23.89 -7.52 6.64
N GLY A 156 24.10 -6.61 7.57
CA GLY A 156 23.57 -6.70 8.93
C GLY A 156 23.95 -8.01 9.63
N GLU A 157 22.95 -8.69 10.16
CA GLU A 157 23.10 -10.00 10.81
C GLU A 157 22.60 -11.10 9.86
N ALA A 158 23.55 -11.88 9.32
CA ALA A 158 23.25 -12.99 8.41
C ALA A 158 22.33 -12.60 7.23
N GLY A 159 22.59 -11.45 6.62
CA GLY A 159 21.86 -10.98 5.42
C GLY A 159 20.60 -10.19 5.70
N ARG A 160 20.37 -9.72 6.94
CA ARG A 160 19.19 -8.94 7.31
C ARG A 160 19.46 -7.92 8.41
N VAL A 161 18.58 -6.93 8.51
CA VAL A 161 18.57 -5.90 9.56
C VAL A 161 17.16 -5.64 10.06
N SER A 162 17.01 -5.36 11.37
CA SER A 162 15.70 -5.08 11.97
C SER A 162 15.17 -3.70 11.54
N LEU A 163 13.93 -3.65 11.07
CA LEU A 163 13.19 -2.42 10.78
C LEU A 163 12.82 -1.64 12.05
N LYS A 164 13.00 -2.21 13.24
CA LYS A 164 12.75 -1.52 14.51
C LYS A 164 13.96 -0.72 15.01
N LYS A 165 15.12 -0.80 14.33
CA LYS A 165 16.40 -0.25 14.82
C LYS A 165 16.35 1.25 15.11
N GLY A 166 15.71 2.05 14.25
CA GLY A 166 15.61 3.50 14.40
C GLY A 166 14.30 3.99 15.04
N LEU A 167 13.49 3.10 15.63
CA LEU A 167 12.21 3.47 16.25
C LEU A 167 12.30 3.65 17.77
N GLY A 168 13.47 3.35 18.36
CA GLY A 168 13.67 3.46 19.79
C GLY A 168 13.18 2.23 20.59
N PRO A 169 13.38 2.24 21.92
CA PRO A 169 13.11 1.08 22.77
C PRO A 169 11.63 0.74 22.88
N THR A 170 10.73 1.72 22.79
CA THR A 170 9.29 1.52 22.90
C THR A 170 8.66 0.75 21.74
N ALA A 171 9.40 0.53 20.65
CA ALA A 171 8.92 -0.18 19.47
C ALA A 171 9.25 -1.69 19.47
N GLN A 172 10.08 -2.17 20.40
CA GLN A 172 10.63 -3.52 20.31
C GLN A 172 9.55 -4.61 20.34
N ASP A 173 8.53 -4.44 21.16
CA ASP A 173 7.42 -5.38 21.32
C ASP A 173 6.21 -5.04 20.46
N LYS A 174 6.28 -3.97 19.64
CA LYS A 174 5.17 -3.50 18.84
C LYS A 174 5.17 -4.12 17.43
N PHE A 175 4.00 -4.12 16.80
CA PHE A 175 3.83 -4.55 15.42
C PHE A 175 4.49 -3.55 14.46
N VAL A 176 5.51 -4.00 13.74
CA VAL A 176 6.25 -3.23 12.73
C VAL A 176 6.58 -4.15 11.58
N ILE A 177 6.08 -3.84 10.38
CA ILE A 177 6.42 -4.55 9.14
C ILE A 177 6.65 -3.55 8.01
N SER A 178 7.11 -4.02 6.86
CA SER A 178 7.05 -3.26 5.61
C SER A 178 6.39 -4.09 4.53
N ASN A 179 5.42 -3.50 3.85
CA ASN A 179 4.69 -4.11 2.75
C ASN A 179 4.81 -3.34 1.42
N THR A 180 5.70 -2.36 1.38
CA THR A 180 5.99 -1.57 0.17
C THR A 180 7.51 -1.48 -0.01
N PRO A 181 8.03 -1.54 -1.25
CA PRO A 181 9.46 -1.44 -1.51
C PRO A 181 10.06 -0.11 -1.02
N GLY A 182 11.27 -0.18 -0.50
CA GLY A 182 12.04 1.00 -0.12
C GLY A 182 12.48 1.82 -1.33
N ALA A 183 12.74 3.12 -1.11
CA ALA A 183 13.23 4.04 -2.13
C ALA A 183 14.75 4.25 -2.02
N LEU A 184 15.46 4.22 -3.14
CA LEU A 184 16.92 4.31 -3.20
C LEU A 184 17.43 5.72 -3.50
N TYR A 185 18.45 6.13 -2.74
CA TYR A 185 19.30 7.25 -3.09
C TYR A 185 20.78 6.87 -2.86
N GLY A 186 21.51 6.63 -3.95
CA GLY A 186 22.87 6.06 -3.86
C GLY A 186 22.85 4.71 -3.14
N ASP A 187 23.67 4.59 -2.11
CA ASP A 187 23.76 3.38 -1.27
C ASP A 187 22.83 3.42 -0.06
N LEU A 188 21.86 4.31 -0.02
CA LEU A 188 20.85 4.38 1.02
C LEU A 188 19.50 3.88 0.51
N ILE A 189 18.83 3.03 1.32
CA ILE A 189 17.45 2.64 1.12
C ILE A 189 16.59 3.22 2.25
N VAL A 190 15.57 3.99 1.89
CA VAL A 190 14.60 4.54 2.85
C VAL A 190 13.40 3.62 2.88
N MET A 191 13.07 3.08 4.06
CA MET A 191 12.05 2.04 4.20
C MET A 191 10.71 2.60 4.65
N PRO A 192 9.62 2.27 3.92
CA PRO A 192 8.27 2.47 4.41
C PRO A 192 7.95 1.44 5.50
N LEU A 193 7.09 1.82 6.44
CA LEU A 193 6.65 0.94 7.53
C LEU A 193 5.13 0.89 7.58
N ARG A 194 4.57 -0.29 7.82
CA ARG A 194 3.19 -0.49 8.24
C ARG A 194 3.17 -0.82 9.74
N LEU A 195 2.36 -0.07 10.47
CA LEU A 195 2.22 -0.17 11.92
C LEU A 195 0.79 -0.58 12.31
N SER A 196 0.52 -0.67 13.60
CA SER A 196 -0.85 -0.76 14.13
C SER A 196 -1.58 0.57 13.91
N GLU A 197 -2.88 0.49 13.65
CA GLU A 197 -3.80 1.65 13.57
C GLU A 197 -4.45 1.93 14.95
N GLY A 198 -4.11 1.10 15.93
CA GLY A 198 -4.60 1.20 17.31
C GLY A 198 -3.75 2.11 18.21
N PRO A 199 -4.17 2.23 19.48
CA PRO A 199 -3.44 3.01 20.47
C PRO A 199 -2.06 2.43 20.82
N ASP A 200 -1.76 1.21 20.40
CA ASP A 200 -0.49 0.52 20.61
C ASP A 200 0.53 0.72 19.47
N ALA A 201 0.26 1.62 18.53
CA ALA A 201 1.13 1.84 17.39
C ALA A 201 2.56 2.20 17.79
N ALA A 202 3.54 1.68 17.03
CA ALA A 202 4.94 2.08 17.15
C ALA A 202 5.14 3.52 16.62
N PRO A 203 6.22 4.24 17.02
CA PRO A 203 6.59 5.50 16.36
C PRO A 203 6.81 5.29 14.86
N GLY A 204 6.27 6.20 14.04
CA GLY A 204 6.31 6.10 12.57
C GLY A 204 7.54 6.65 11.90
N ASN A 205 8.69 6.71 12.59
CA ASN A 205 9.91 7.32 12.10
C ASN A 205 10.30 6.82 10.72
N VAL A 206 10.69 7.74 9.84
CA VAL A 206 11.25 7.43 8.53
C VAL A 206 12.72 7.07 8.68
N GLN A 207 13.14 5.92 8.17
CA GLN A 207 14.47 5.36 8.40
C GLN A 207 15.19 5.07 7.09
N ALA A 208 16.47 5.40 7.01
CA ALA A 208 17.36 5.01 5.93
C ALA A 208 18.43 4.04 6.42
N PHE A 209 18.66 2.99 5.65
CA PHE A 209 19.70 2.00 5.89
C PHE A 209 20.71 2.00 4.74
N ASN A 210 21.99 1.76 5.06
CA ASN A 210 22.99 1.52 4.05
C ASN A 210 22.78 0.14 3.42
N VAL A 211 22.63 0.07 2.09
CA VAL A 211 22.33 -1.18 1.37
C VAL A 211 23.50 -2.17 1.35
N ILE A 212 24.72 -1.71 1.64
CA ILE A 212 25.93 -2.55 1.69
C ILE A 212 26.08 -3.18 3.09
N THR A 213 25.98 -2.37 4.15
CA THR A 213 26.28 -2.80 5.51
C THR A 213 25.05 -3.14 6.35
N GLY A 214 23.85 -2.61 6.03
CA GLY A 214 22.65 -2.72 6.87
C GLY A 214 22.64 -1.76 8.06
N GLU A 215 23.59 -0.83 8.14
CA GLU A 215 23.62 0.17 9.21
C GLU A 215 22.54 1.22 9.02
N LEU A 216 21.93 1.65 10.12
CA LEU A 216 21.02 2.80 10.13
C LEU A 216 21.84 4.08 9.86
N ALA A 217 21.56 4.73 8.74
CA ALA A 217 22.24 5.98 8.36
C ALA A 217 21.61 7.22 9.02
N TRP A 218 20.28 7.27 9.04
CA TRP A 218 19.51 8.34 9.67
C TRP A 218 18.08 7.91 9.97
N ALA A 219 17.44 8.60 10.92
CA ALA A 219 16.01 8.51 11.20
C ALA A 219 15.42 9.93 11.31
N PHE A 220 14.22 10.12 10.77
CA PHE A 220 13.42 11.35 10.90
C PHE A 220 12.20 11.04 11.77
N HIS A 221 12.00 11.80 12.84
CA HIS A 221 10.90 11.64 13.75
C HIS A 221 9.61 12.25 13.18
N THR A 222 8.61 11.43 12.89
CA THR A 222 7.29 11.89 12.43
C THR A 222 6.44 12.42 13.59
N ILE A 223 6.75 12.00 14.83
CA ILE A 223 6.29 12.62 16.07
C ILE A 223 7.52 13.32 16.68
N PRO A 224 7.64 14.65 16.55
CA PRO A 224 8.87 15.36 16.87
C PRO A 224 9.24 15.32 18.35
N HIS A 225 10.55 15.30 18.63
CA HIS A 225 11.15 15.39 19.96
C HIS A 225 11.44 16.85 20.36
N PRO A 226 11.75 17.13 21.63
CA PRO A 226 12.12 18.47 22.10
C PRO A 226 13.22 19.10 21.25
N GLY A 227 13.00 20.35 20.81
CA GLY A 227 13.93 21.08 19.95
C GLY A 227 13.75 20.82 18.44
N GLU A 228 12.96 19.82 18.04
CA GLU A 228 12.62 19.57 16.65
C GLU A 228 11.42 20.40 16.19
N PHE A 229 11.41 20.76 14.91
CA PHE A 229 10.28 21.46 14.30
C PHE A 229 8.99 20.63 14.41
N GLY A 230 7.88 21.26 14.81
CA GLY A 230 6.59 20.58 14.95
C GLY A 230 6.32 20.02 16.35
N TYR A 231 7.30 20.02 17.28
CA TYR A 231 7.11 19.53 18.64
C TYR A 231 5.92 20.18 19.36
N ASN A 232 5.73 21.48 19.16
CA ASN A 232 4.64 22.26 19.76
C ASN A 232 3.27 22.00 19.13
N THR A 233 3.18 21.19 18.09
CA THR A 233 1.90 20.75 17.46
C THR A 233 1.30 19.52 18.14
N TRP A 234 1.97 19.00 19.16
CA TRP A 234 1.58 17.85 19.96
C TRP A 234 1.52 18.22 21.45
N PRO A 235 0.84 17.43 22.29
CA PRO A 235 0.99 17.56 23.73
C PRO A 235 2.46 17.39 24.15
N LYS A 236 2.86 18.11 25.21
CA LYS A 236 4.21 18.04 25.75
C LYS A 236 4.59 16.58 26.05
N ASP A 237 5.79 16.17 25.63
CA ASP A 237 6.37 14.86 25.89
C ASP A 237 5.58 13.66 25.30
N VAL A 238 4.68 13.89 24.33
CA VAL A 238 3.86 12.83 23.72
C VAL A 238 4.69 11.71 23.10
N TYR A 239 5.89 12.02 22.59
CA TYR A 239 6.82 11.03 22.01
C TYR A 239 7.26 9.93 23.00
N LYS A 240 7.06 10.16 24.31
CA LYS A 240 7.30 9.17 25.37
C LYS A 240 6.06 8.29 25.62
N ASN A 241 4.90 8.71 25.15
CA ASN A 241 3.65 8.00 25.37
C ASN A 241 3.58 6.76 24.48
N THR A 242 3.53 5.59 25.08
CA THR A 242 3.43 4.32 24.36
C THR A 242 2.07 4.06 23.71
N GLU A 243 1.09 4.90 23.99
CA GLU A 243 -0.28 4.85 23.45
C GLU A 243 -0.50 5.89 22.31
N VAL A 244 0.55 6.56 21.87
CA VAL A 244 0.55 7.45 20.70
C VAL A 244 1.68 7.05 19.77
N GLY A 245 1.37 6.76 18.54
CA GLY A 245 2.33 6.32 17.53
C GLY A 245 1.81 6.55 16.12
N ALA A 246 2.14 5.66 15.20
CA ALA A 246 1.84 5.74 13.77
C ALA A 246 2.41 7.02 13.12
N ALA A 247 1.66 7.78 12.34
CA ALA A 247 2.16 8.85 11.49
C ALA A 247 3.27 8.38 10.52
N ASN A 248 3.23 7.10 10.15
CA ASN A 248 4.25 6.42 9.35
C ASN A 248 4.01 6.58 7.84
N ASN A 249 5.06 6.42 7.07
CA ASN A 249 4.92 6.15 5.64
C ASN A 249 4.71 4.66 5.42
N TRP A 250 3.59 4.26 4.84
CA TRP A 250 3.34 2.87 4.40
C TRP A 250 3.17 2.75 2.88
N ALA A 251 2.90 3.87 2.23
CA ALA A 251 2.56 3.93 0.82
C ALA A 251 3.77 3.85 -0.12
N GLY A 252 4.97 4.17 0.40
CA GLY A 252 6.18 4.35 -0.40
C GLY A 252 6.49 5.82 -0.68
N MET A 253 7.56 6.07 -1.42
CA MET A 253 8.17 7.40 -1.56
C MET A 253 8.66 7.61 -2.99
N ALA A 254 8.77 8.88 -3.41
CA ALA A 254 9.44 9.28 -4.65
C ALA A 254 10.77 9.97 -4.35
N VAL A 255 11.73 9.87 -5.27
CA VAL A 255 13.07 10.42 -5.09
C VAL A 255 13.48 11.27 -6.29
N ASP A 256 13.76 12.55 -6.07
CA ASP A 256 14.48 13.39 -7.01
C ASP A 256 15.99 13.12 -6.87
N LYS A 257 16.47 12.15 -7.64
CA LYS A 257 17.88 11.73 -7.62
C LYS A 257 18.84 12.88 -7.98
N LYS A 258 18.40 13.81 -8.83
CA LYS A 258 19.22 14.96 -9.26
C LYS A 258 19.45 15.95 -8.14
N ARG A 259 18.41 16.20 -7.31
CA ARG A 259 18.47 17.17 -6.21
C ARG A 259 18.77 16.54 -4.86
N GLY A 260 18.73 15.20 -4.75
CA GLY A 260 18.90 14.49 -3.50
C GLY A 260 17.75 14.73 -2.53
N ILE A 261 16.52 14.83 -3.03
CA ILE A 261 15.31 15.04 -2.22
C ILE A 261 14.44 13.81 -2.28
N ILE A 262 14.00 13.31 -1.11
CA ILE A 262 13.00 12.25 -1.00
C ILE A 262 11.70 12.86 -0.49
N TYR A 263 10.58 12.48 -1.11
CA TYR A 263 9.24 12.95 -0.78
C TYR A 263 8.48 11.82 -0.10
N VAL A 264 8.17 12.03 1.17
CA VAL A 264 7.62 11.02 2.08
C VAL A 264 6.19 11.39 2.43
N PRO A 265 5.17 10.72 1.88
CA PRO A 265 3.79 10.85 2.35
C PRO A 265 3.63 10.07 3.65
N THR A 266 2.99 10.66 4.66
CA THR A 266 2.73 10.03 5.95
C THR A 266 1.24 9.78 6.17
N GLY A 267 0.93 8.78 6.96
CA GLY A 267 -0.42 8.43 7.38
C GLY A 267 -0.84 9.13 8.68
N SER A 268 -1.98 8.70 9.18
CA SER A 268 -2.62 9.21 10.39
C SER A 268 -1.81 8.89 11.63
N ALA A 269 -2.02 9.68 12.69
CA ALA A 269 -1.50 9.35 14.01
C ALA A 269 -2.47 8.38 14.72
N GLY A 270 -1.94 7.36 15.36
CA GLY A 270 -2.76 6.43 16.13
C GLY A 270 -3.30 7.07 17.43
N PHE A 271 -4.48 6.81 17.82
CA PHE A 271 -5.58 6.06 17.26
C PHE A 271 -6.34 6.91 16.22
N ASP A 272 -6.69 6.34 15.06
CA ASP A 272 -7.13 7.10 13.89
C ASP A 272 -8.45 7.86 14.05
N PHE A 273 -9.32 7.43 14.97
CA PHE A 273 -10.70 7.91 15.06
C PHE A 273 -11.00 8.72 16.32
N TYR A 274 -10.04 8.83 17.24
CA TYR A 274 -10.13 9.65 18.45
C TYR A 274 -8.76 10.24 18.78
N GLY A 275 -8.67 11.54 18.87
CA GLY A 275 -7.42 12.29 19.08
C GLY A 275 -7.33 13.03 20.42
N GLY A 276 -8.21 12.76 21.37
CA GLY A 276 -8.21 13.48 22.68
C GLY A 276 -6.91 13.34 23.46
N ASN A 277 -6.13 12.26 23.26
CA ASN A 277 -4.81 12.05 23.87
C ASN A 277 -3.65 12.68 23.08
N ARG A 278 -3.92 13.25 21.88
CA ARG A 278 -2.93 13.85 20.96
C ARG A 278 -3.36 15.23 20.46
N ALA A 279 -3.95 16.06 21.35
CA ALA A 279 -4.42 17.40 20.99
C ALA A 279 -3.36 18.22 20.22
N GLY A 280 -3.79 19.01 19.23
CA GLY A 280 -2.94 19.82 18.36
C GLY A 280 -3.01 19.41 16.90
N GLN A 281 -2.22 20.04 16.03
CA GLN A 281 -2.20 19.74 14.59
C GLN A 281 -1.60 18.38 14.23
N ASN A 282 -0.72 17.84 15.09
CA ASN A 282 -0.02 16.57 14.95
C ASN A 282 0.93 16.48 13.74
N LEU A 283 1.83 17.46 13.57
CA LEU A 283 2.91 17.34 12.59
C LEU A 283 3.90 16.23 13.00
N PHE A 284 4.28 15.29 12.12
CA PHE A 284 4.08 15.22 10.68
C PHE A 284 3.09 14.13 10.24
N ALA A 285 2.03 13.88 10.98
CA ALA A 285 0.95 13.02 10.48
C ALA A 285 0.29 13.64 9.24
N ASN A 286 -0.26 12.81 8.34
CA ASN A 286 -1.02 13.19 7.14
C ASN A 286 -0.35 14.27 6.29
N SER A 287 0.98 14.15 6.11
CA SER A 287 1.81 15.16 5.49
C SER A 287 2.59 14.62 4.30
N LEU A 288 2.95 15.49 3.37
CA LEU A 288 4.06 15.25 2.45
C LEU A 288 5.29 15.95 3.01
N VAL A 289 6.32 15.17 3.35
CA VAL A 289 7.57 15.68 3.93
C VAL A 289 8.69 15.51 2.91
N ALA A 290 9.29 16.63 2.48
CA ALA A 290 10.49 16.62 1.65
C ALA A 290 11.73 16.62 2.54
N LEU A 291 12.52 15.55 2.43
CA LEU A 291 13.74 15.35 3.19
C LEU A 291 14.96 15.35 2.27
N ASN A 292 16.09 15.82 2.79
CA ASN A 292 17.39 15.56 2.17
C ASN A 292 17.64 14.05 2.23
N ALA A 293 17.72 13.38 1.09
CA ALA A 293 17.81 11.92 1.00
C ALA A 293 19.08 11.34 1.65
N LYS A 294 20.16 12.11 1.73
CA LYS A 294 21.44 11.70 2.34
C LYS A 294 21.44 11.81 3.87
N THR A 295 20.70 12.79 4.43
CA THR A 295 20.83 13.16 5.85
C THR A 295 19.55 13.04 6.67
N GLY A 296 18.40 12.83 6.02
CA GLY A 296 17.09 12.83 6.67
C GLY A 296 16.59 14.19 7.14
N LYS A 297 17.36 15.28 6.91
CA LYS A 297 16.96 16.63 7.34
C LYS A 297 15.78 17.14 6.51
N ARG A 298 14.74 17.66 7.20
CA ARG A 298 13.56 18.24 6.56
C ARG A 298 13.94 19.50 5.76
N ILE A 299 13.46 19.56 4.50
CA ILE A 299 13.58 20.73 3.62
C ILE A 299 12.29 21.55 3.73
N TRP A 300 11.14 20.92 3.42
CA TRP A 300 9.82 21.49 3.57
C TRP A 300 8.79 20.40 3.87
N HIS A 301 7.56 20.78 4.20
CA HIS A 301 6.43 19.86 4.34
C HIS A 301 5.13 20.59 4.02
N PHE A 302 4.09 19.80 3.76
CA PHE A 302 2.70 20.26 3.72
C PHE A 302 1.83 19.21 4.41
N GLN A 303 0.95 19.63 5.32
CA GLN A 303 0.01 18.75 6.01
C GLN A 303 -1.35 18.81 5.31
N PHE A 304 -1.85 17.67 4.83
CA PHE A 304 -3.10 17.57 4.09
C PHE A 304 -4.34 17.48 4.99
N VAL A 305 -4.16 16.93 6.20
CA VAL A 305 -5.22 16.84 7.22
C VAL A 305 -4.63 17.18 8.57
N HIS A 306 -5.16 18.23 9.20
CA HIS A 306 -4.80 18.63 10.54
C HIS A 306 -5.56 17.78 11.54
N HIS A 307 -4.88 17.21 12.55
CA HIS A 307 -5.52 16.44 13.61
C HIS A 307 -6.53 15.41 13.05
N ASP A 308 -6.03 14.49 12.25
CA ASP A 308 -6.88 13.54 11.53
C ASP A 308 -7.70 12.67 12.49
N LEU A 309 -9.00 12.56 12.22
CA LEU A 309 -9.99 11.77 12.94
C LEU A 309 -10.75 10.81 12.01
N TRP A 310 -10.30 10.63 10.76
CA TRP A 310 -11.06 9.99 9.69
C TRP A 310 -10.27 8.93 8.91
N ASP A 311 -9.07 8.57 9.37
CA ASP A 311 -8.15 7.69 8.63
C ASP A 311 -7.87 8.22 7.21
N ARG A 312 -7.46 9.50 7.12
CA ARG A 312 -7.12 10.16 5.85
C ARG A 312 -5.63 10.10 5.53
N ASP A 313 -5.08 8.92 5.66
CA ASP A 313 -3.72 8.61 5.22
C ASP A 313 -3.42 9.14 3.83
N ILE A 314 -2.17 9.46 3.57
CA ILE A 314 -1.72 9.73 2.20
C ILE A 314 -1.31 8.38 1.60
N PRO A 315 -2.16 7.81 0.70
CA PRO A 315 -2.16 6.37 0.45
C PRO A 315 -1.16 5.91 -0.61
N ALA A 316 -0.55 6.86 -1.36
CA ALA A 316 0.29 6.57 -2.51
C ALA A 316 1.58 7.38 -2.50
N PRO A 317 2.67 6.89 -3.12
CA PRO A 317 3.82 7.72 -3.39
C PRO A 317 3.43 8.90 -4.29
N PRO A 318 4.02 10.09 -4.12
CA PRO A 318 3.78 11.21 -5.01
C PRO A 318 4.42 10.98 -6.39
N ASN A 319 3.87 11.63 -7.41
CA ASN A 319 4.45 11.66 -8.75
C ASN A 319 5.37 12.89 -8.90
N LEU A 320 6.61 12.69 -9.37
CA LEU A 320 7.50 13.80 -9.71
C LEU A 320 7.30 14.17 -11.19
N VAL A 321 6.73 15.32 -11.43
CA VAL A 321 6.28 15.75 -12.75
C VAL A 321 6.92 17.07 -13.17
N THR A 322 6.93 17.37 -14.45
CA THR A 322 7.26 18.68 -14.98
C THR A 322 6.02 19.23 -15.67
N ILE A 323 5.54 20.37 -15.23
CA ILE A 323 4.33 21.02 -15.73
C ILE A 323 4.66 22.36 -16.36
N LYS A 324 3.73 22.83 -17.23
CA LYS A 324 3.79 24.13 -17.89
C LYS A 324 2.66 24.99 -17.38
N LYS A 325 2.97 26.09 -16.72
CA LYS A 325 1.98 27.02 -16.19
C LYS A 325 2.47 28.45 -16.32
N ASP A 326 1.62 29.35 -16.79
CA ASP A 326 1.93 30.78 -16.94
C ASP A 326 3.24 31.03 -17.69
N ASN A 327 3.47 30.31 -18.80
CA ASN A 327 4.69 30.29 -19.62
C ASN A 327 5.97 29.84 -18.88
N GLN A 328 5.84 29.24 -17.71
CA GLN A 328 6.94 28.68 -16.95
C GLN A 328 6.92 27.15 -16.97
N VAL A 329 8.12 26.56 -17.00
CA VAL A 329 8.31 25.11 -16.81
C VAL A 329 8.65 24.90 -15.33
N ILE A 330 7.83 24.15 -14.62
CA ILE A 330 7.94 23.94 -13.17
C ILE A 330 8.14 22.47 -12.91
N ASP A 331 9.24 22.14 -12.23
CA ASP A 331 9.42 20.81 -11.65
C ASP A 331 8.55 20.70 -10.40
N ALA A 332 7.52 19.89 -10.47
CA ALA A 332 6.49 19.78 -9.44
C ALA A 332 6.45 18.38 -8.82
N VAL A 333 5.82 18.30 -7.67
CA VAL A 333 5.40 17.05 -7.03
C VAL A 333 3.88 17.07 -6.90
N ALA A 334 3.22 16.03 -7.41
CA ALA A 334 1.77 15.87 -7.37
C ALA A 334 1.41 14.71 -6.42
N GLN A 335 0.48 14.95 -5.50
CA GLN A 335 0.04 13.98 -4.50
C GLN A 335 -1.45 13.72 -4.60
N VAL A 336 -1.83 12.49 -4.92
CA VAL A 336 -3.22 12.01 -4.81
C VAL A 336 -3.53 11.62 -3.36
N THR A 337 -4.79 11.78 -2.95
CA THR A 337 -5.21 11.56 -1.55
C THR A 337 -6.44 10.66 -1.44
N LYS A 338 -6.65 10.06 -0.27
CA LYS A 338 -7.90 9.33 0.08
C LYS A 338 -9.14 10.22 -0.07
N LEU A 339 -8.99 11.53 0.11
CA LEU A 339 -10.07 12.51 -0.07
C LEU A 339 -10.48 12.75 -1.52
N GLY A 340 -9.80 12.16 -2.49
CA GLY A 340 -10.12 12.37 -3.90
C GLY A 340 -9.59 13.69 -4.48
N TYR A 341 -8.67 14.36 -3.79
CA TYR A 341 -7.98 15.55 -4.26
C TYR A 341 -6.58 15.25 -4.77
N VAL A 342 -6.10 16.08 -5.70
CA VAL A 342 -4.70 16.15 -6.11
C VAL A 342 -4.12 17.48 -5.64
N TYR A 343 -3.04 17.43 -4.87
CA TYR A 343 -2.26 18.61 -4.48
C TYR A 343 -0.99 18.66 -5.30
N ILE A 344 -0.61 19.86 -5.77
CA ILE A 344 0.55 20.05 -6.64
C ILE A 344 1.42 21.15 -6.05
N PHE A 345 2.70 20.84 -5.85
CA PHE A 345 3.67 21.76 -5.25
C PHE A 345 4.90 21.89 -6.15
N ASP A 346 5.54 23.06 -6.13
CA ASP A 346 6.93 23.17 -6.55
C ASP A 346 7.79 22.22 -5.71
N ARG A 347 8.52 21.31 -6.35
CA ARG A 347 9.20 20.22 -5.63
C ARG A 347 10.38 20.68 -4.78
N VAL A 348 10.95 21.88 -5.05
CA VAL A 348 12.09 22.41 -4.31
C VAL A 348 11.63 23.20 -3.09
N THR A 349 10.59 24.02 -3.26
CA THR A 349 10.17 25.00 -2.25
C THR A 349 8.95 24.56 -1.44
N GLY A 350 8.18 23.59 -1.93
CA GLY A 350 6.89 23.20 -1.35
C GLY A 350 5.76 24.22 -1.57
N LYS A 351 5.98 25.24 -2.42
CA LYS A 351 4.95 26.23 -2.71
C LYS A 351 3.84 25.61 -3.54
N PRO A 352 2.56 25.76 -3.15
CA PRO A 352 1.43 25.23 -3.93
C PRO A 352 1.35 25.86 -5.32
N ILE A 353 1.11 25.07 -6.34
CA ILE A 353 0.92 25.51 -7.73
C ILE A 353 -0.47 26.11 -7.94
N PHE A 354 -1.47 25.53 -7.31
CA PHE A 354 -2.83 26.05 -7.25
C PHE A 354 -3.17 26.50 -5.83
N PRO A 355 -3.98 27.56 -5.63
CA PRO A 355 -4.33 28.02 -4.30
C PRO A 355 -4.98 26.92 -3.44
N ILE A 356 -4.60 26.87 -2.18
CA ILE A 356 -5.19 26.00 -1.15
C ILE A 356 -5.94 26.90 -0.18
N LYS A 357 -7.16 26.50 0.22
CA LYS A 357 -8.02 27.24 1.13
C LYS A 357 -8.29 26.42 2.37
N GLU A 358 -8.26 27.05 3.53
CA GLU A 358 -8.74 26.45 4.78
C GLU A 358 -10.27 26.53 4.83
N ILE A 359 -10.94 25.38 4.97
CA ILE A 359 -12.40 25.30 5.13
C ILE A 359 -12.74 24.93 6.59
N PRO A 360 -13.85 25.46 7.15
CA PRO A 360 -14.22 25.19 8.52
C PRO A 360 -14.62 23.71 8.73
N VAL A 361 -14.32 23.19 9.91
CA VAL A 361 -14.66 21.83 10.36
C VAL A 361 -15.67 21.90 11.51
N PRO A 362 -16.71 21.07 11.53
CA PRO A 362 -17.61 20.95 12.66
C PRO A 362 -16.87 20.54 13.95
N LYS A 363 -17.33 21.02 15.09
CA LYS A 363 -16.81 20.58 16.39
C LYS A 363 -17.15 19.10 16.61
N SER A 364 -16.23 18.38 17.26
CA SER A 364 -16.56 17.05 17.78
C SER A 364 -17.54 17.16 18.95
N ASP A 365 -18.48 16.22 19.03
CA ASP A 365 -19.40 16.04 20.17
C ASP A 365 -18.93 14.93 21.13
N VAL A 366 -17.76 14.37 20.89
CA VAL A 366 -17.15 13.32 21.71
C VAL A 366 -16.34 13.94 22.85
N ALA A 367 -16.54 13.47 24.06
CA ALA A 367 -15.86 14.00 25.23
C ALA A 367 -14.34 13.87 25.13
N GLY A 368 -13.64 14.98 25.43
CA GLY A 368 -12.17 15.05 25.34
C GLY A 368 -11.61 15.28 23.94
N GLU A 369 -12.40 15.10 22.88
CA GLU A 369 -11.96 15.34 21.49
C GLU A 369 -12.11 16.81 21.09
N LYS A 370 -11.12 17.33 20.37
CA LYS A 370 -11.14 18.70 19.83
C LYS A 370 -10.68 18.66 18.38
N ALA A 371 -11.63 18.51 17.46
CA ALA A 371 -11.34 18.62 16.04
C ALA A 371 -10.60 19.92 15.73
N TRP A 372 -9.61 19.86 14.82
CA TRP A 372 -8.94 21.08 14.35
C TRP A 372 -9.95 21.95 13.61
N PRO A 373 -9.96 23.27 13.82
CA PRO A 373 -11.06 24.12 13.36
C PRO A 373 -11.18 24.26 11.84
N THR A 374 -10.12 24.00 11.10
CA THR A 374 -10.09 24.10 9.63
C THR A 374 -9.32 22.96 8.99
N GLN A 375 -9.56 22.73 7.68
CA GLN A 375 -8.81 21.77 6.88
C GLN A 375 -8.46 22.37 5.52
N PRO A 376 -7.24 22.10 4.99
CA PRO A 376 -6.81 22.62 3.70
C PRO A 376 -7.48 21.86 2.55
N VAL A 377 -7.98 22.60 1.55
CA VAL A 377 -8.57 22.05 0.33
C VAL A 377 -8.01 22.78 -0.88
N PRO A 378 -7.53 22.08 -1.92
CA PRO A 378 -7.03 22.73 -3.12
C PRO A 378 -8.18 23.31 -3.95
N SER A 379 -7.97 24.45 -4.59
CA SER A 379 -8.96 25.04 -5.48
C SER A 379 -9.01 24.34 -6.84
N LEU A 380 -7.90 23.76 -7.26
CA LEU A 380 -7.70 22.96 -8.48
C LEU A 380 -6.61 21.92 -8.24
N PRO A 381 -6.67 20.75 -8.91
CA PRO A 381 -7.80 20.22 -9.69
C PRO A 381 -9.07 20.06 -8.86
N ALA A 382 -10.24 20.02 -9.54
CA ALA A 382 -11.47 19.58 -8.89
C ALA A 382 -11.30 18.13 -8.36
N PRO A 383 -12.04 17.72 -7.31
CA PRO A 383 -11.92 16.37 -6.78
C PRO A 383 -12.30 15.33 -7.86
N TYR A 384 -11.51 14.25 -7.95
CA TYR A 384 -11.76 13.16 -8.90
C TYR A 384 -12.69 12.07 -8.34
N ALA A 385 -13.11 12.20 -7.08
CA ALA A 385 -14.09 11.35 -6.41
C ALA A 385 -15.19 12.21 -5.77
N ARG A 386 -16.39 11.64 -5.61
CA ARG A 386 -17.52 12.34 -4.95
C ARG A 386 -17.20 12.63 -3.49
N GLN A 387 -17.70 13.79 -2.99
CA GLN A 387 -17.39 14.30 -1.66
C GLN A 387 -18.61 14.27 -0.72
N THR A 388 -19.81 14.05 -1.24
CA THR A 388 -21.07 14.12 -0.50
C THR A 388 -22.08 13.10 -0.99
N VAL A 389 -23.08 12.80 -0.17
CA VAL A 389 -24.24 11.97 -0.51
C VAL A 389 -25.52 12.70 -0.14
N ASN A 390 -26.41 12.89 -1.10
CA ASN A 390 -27.75 13.48 -0.94
C ASN A 390 -28.82 12.43 -1.24
N ASP A 391 -30.09 12.74 -1.01
CA ASP A 391 -31.20 11.83 -1.25
C ASP A 391 -31.31 11.40 -2.73
N SER A 392 -30.98 12.29 -3.66
CA SER A 392 -30.92 12.01 -5.09
C SER A 392 -29.80 11.02 -5.47
N ASP A 393 -28.78 10.90 -4.63
CA ASP A 393 -27.65 10.02 -4.87
C ASP A 393 -27.92 8.57 -4.46
N ILE A 394 -29.03 8.29 -3.76
CA ILE A 394 -29.39 6.91 -3.37
C ILE A 394 -29.67 6.08 -4.62
N ASN A 395 -29.08 4.89 -4.66
CA ASN A 395 -29.14 3.96 -5.78
C ASN A 395 -30.57 3.76 -6.28
N PRO A 396 -30.91 4.20 -7.52
CA PRO A 396 -32.25 4.08 -8.07
C PRO A 396 -32.66 2.64 -8.33
N HIS A 397 -31.70 1.70 -8.39
CA HIS A 397 -31.92 0.28 -8.62
C HIS A 397 -32.04 -0.55 -7.35
N ALA A 398 -31.89 0.09 -6.16
CA ALA A 398 -32.02 -0.57 -4.87
C ALA A 398 -33.48 -0.90 -4.54
N GLU A 399 -33.79 -2.17 -4.26
CA GLU A 399 -35.15 -2.61 -3.87
C GLU A 399 -35.57 -2.03 -2.51
N ASN A 400 -34.62 -1.76 -1.63
CA ASN A 400 -34.87 -1.22 -0.28
C ASN A 400 -34.58 0.29 -0.18
N ARG A 401 -34.82 1.04 -1.25
CA ARG A 401 -34.46 2.47 -1.37
C ARG A 401 -34.99 3.32 -0.22
N ASP A 402 -36.23 3.11 0.22
CA ASP A 402 -36.82 3.86 1.36
C ASP A 402 -36.08 3.61 2.67
N SER A 403 -35.67 2.37 2.90
CA SER A 403 -34.83 2.02 4.07
C SER A 403 -33.46 2.71 4.01
N LEU A 404 -32.85 2.82 2.84
CA LEU A 404 -31.59 3.53 2.63
C LEU A 404 -31.74 5.04 2.89
N LEU A 405 -32.81 5.64 2.43
CA LEU A 405 -33.14 7.04 2.72
C LEU A 405 -33.35 7.26 4.23
N ALA A 406 -34.08 6.36 4.90
CA ALA A 406 -34.30 6.43 6.34
C ALA A 406 -32.98 6.33 7.13
N ILE A 407 -32.01 5.52 6.66
CA ILE A 407 -30.66 5.48 7.25
C ILE A 407 -29.92 6.79 6.97
N LEU A 408 -29.94 7.28 5.71
CA LEU A 408 -29.26 8.49 5.29
C LEU A 408 -29.70 9.75 6.10
N HIS A 409 -30.97 9.79 6.49
CA HIS A 409 -31.53 10.90 7.29
C HIS A 409 -31.15 10.83 8.79
N LYS A 410 -30.69 9.66 9.28
CA LYS A 410 -30.29 9.45 10.69
C LYS A 410 -28.79 9.61 10.93
N VAL A 411 -27.98 9.68 9.87
CA VAL A 411 -26.52 9.79 9.99
C VAL A 411 -26.05 11.22 9.78
N LYS A 412 -24.95 11.60 10.45
CA LYS A 412 -24.22 12.82 10.14
C LYS A 412 -23.54 12.67 8.76
N LYS A 413 -23.36 13.78 8.05
CA LYS A 413 -22.74 13.83 6.71
C LYS A 413 -21.81 15.01 6.60
N GLY A 414 -20.76 14.88 5.77
CA GLY A 414 -19.82 15.96 5.49
C GLY A 414 -18.39 15.47 5.37
N LEU A 415 -17.60 16.16 4.56
CA LEU A 415 -16.22 15.74 4.22
C LEU A 415 -15.34 15.56 5.47
N TYR A 416 -15.50 16.45 6.45
CA TYR A 416 -14.74 16.46 7.71
C TYR A 416 -15.69 16.44 8.93
N GLN A 417 -16.79 15.69 8.84
CA GLN A 417 -17.68 15.50 9.97
C GLN A 417 -17.03 14.54 10.98
N PRO A 418 -16.68 14.96 12.22
CA PRO A 418 -16.10 14.07 13.21
C PRO A 418 -17.05 12.93 13.58
N PHE A 419 -16.47 11.74 13.82
CA PHE A 419 -17.22 10.60 14.31
C PHE A 419 -17.68 10.83 15.75
N GLY A 420 -18.78 10.22 16.11
CA GLY A 420 -19.38 10.25 17.44
C GLY A 420 -20.29 9.05 17.65
N GLU A 421 -21.12 9.09 18.68
CA GLU A 421 -22.10 8.02 18.95
C GLU A 421 -23.19 8.00 17.88
N ILE A 422 -23.59 9.17 17.34
CA ILE A 422 -24.43 9.24 16.14
C ILE A 422 -23.57 8.84 14.94
N PRO A 423 -23.94 7.80 14.16
CA PRO A 423 -23.16 7.36 13.02
C PRO A 423 -22.94 8.47 11.99
N THR A 424 -21.79 8.47 11.38
CA THR A 424 -21.38 9.43 10.33
C THR A 424 -21.17 8.67 9.02
N LEU A 425 -21.79 9.16 7.93
CA LEU A 425 -21.52 8.69 6.57
C LEU A 425 -20.36 9.49 6.00
N ILE A 426 -19.36 8.78 5.49
CA ILE A 426 -18.21 9.38 4.81
C ILE A 426 -18.14 8.94 3.34
N LEU A 427 -17.82 9.89 2.47
CA LEU A 427 -17.51 9.69 1.07
C LEU A 427 -16.49 10.76 0.65
N PRO A 428 -15.32 10.40 0.06
CA PRO A 428 -14.84 9.03 -0.13
C PRO A 428 -14.75 8.26 1.19
N GLY A 429 -14.91 6.93 1.12
CA GLY A 429 -14.87 6.06 2.30
C GLY A 429 -13.45 5.82 2.83
N PHE A 430 -13.27 4.80 3.67
CA PHE A 430 -11.95 4.44 4.23
C PHE A 430 -10.96 3.92 3.19
N ASP A 431 -11.46 3.25 2.14
CA ASP A 431 -10.65 2.87 0.98
C ASP A 431 -10.21 4.08 0.13
N GLY A 432 -10.75 5.27 0.44
CA GLY A 432 -10.39 6.53 -0.18
C GLY A 432 -10.84 6.69 -1.65
N GLY A 433 -10.61 7.86 -2.20
CA GLY A 433 -10.64 8.12 -3.64
C GLY A 433 -9.48 7.37 -4.29
N ALA A 434 -8.22 7.68 -3.95
CA ALA A 434 -7.07 6.90 -4.38
C ALA A 434 -6.59 5.96 -3.27
N GLU A 435 -5.90 4.90 -3.71
CA GLU A 435 -5.27 3.89 -2.89
C GLU A 435 -3.77 3.74 -3.26
N TRP A 436 -3.07 2.80 -2.62
CA TRP A 436 -1.64 2.56 -2.77
C TRP A 436 -1.15 2.36 -4.22
N GLY A 437 -2.05 2.04 -5.15
CA GLY A 437 -1.72 1.96 -6.57
C GLY A 437 -1.33 3.30 -7.19
N GLY A 438 -1.70 4.41 -6.57
CA GLY A 438 -1.32 5.75 -7.01
C GLY A 438 -1.86 6.13 -8.39
N ALA A 439 -1.16 7.03 -9.06
CA ALA A 439 -1.55 7.57 -10.36
C ALA A 439 -0.43 7.43 -11.39
N ALA A 440 -0.76 7.23 -12.66
CA ALA A 440 0.18 7.33 -13.76
C ALA A 440 0.23 8.78 -14.27
N VAL A 441 1.39 9.26 -14.70
CA VAL A 441 1.54 10.59 -15.32
C VAL A 441 2.40 10.47 -16.56
N ASP A 442 1.93 11.03 -17.67
CA ASP A 442 2.69 11.07 -18.91
C ASP A 442 3.53 12.37 -19.03
N PRO A 443 4.49 12.44 -19.97
CA PRO A 443 5.33 13.62 -20.17
C PRO A 443 4.58 14.89 -20.58
N ASP A 444 3.32 14.77 -21.02
CA ASP A 444 2.48 15.93 -21.36
C ASP A 444 1.87 16.58 -20.10
N GLY A 445 2.09 15.98 -18.92
CA GLY A 445 1.56 16.42 -17.64
C GLY A 445 0.11 15.98 -17.41
N ILE A 446 -0.35 14.93 -18.09
CA ILE A 446 -1.67 14.33 -17.86
C ILE A 446 -1.54 13.21 -16.82
N MET A 447 -2.27 13.36 -15.74
CA MET A 447 -2.38 12.35 -14.67
C MET A 447 -3.60 11.46 -14.89
N TYR A 448 -3.43 10.16 -14.68
CA TYR A 448 -4.48 9.16 -14.75
C TYR A 448 -4.61 8.50 -13.38
N VAL A 449 -5.78 8.64 -12.75
CA VAL A 449 -6.05 8.13 -11.41
C VAL A 449 -7.37 7.38 -11.37
N ASN A 450 -7.38 6.18 -10.79
CA ASN A 450 -8.59 5.42 -10.49
C ASN A 450 -9.09 5.74 -9.08
N ALA A 451 -10.40 5.68 -8.89
CA ALA A 451 -11.02 6.00 -7.62
C ALA A 451 -12.13 5.02 -7.22
N ASN A 452 -12.25 4.82 -5.91
CA ASN A 452 -13.37 4.15 -5.28
C ASN A 452 -14.47 5.14 -4.91
N GLU A 453 -15.70 4.79 -5.23
CA GLU A 453 -16.91 5.56 -4.93
C GLU A 453 -17.80 4.78 -3.95
N MET A 454 -17.19 4.28 -2.87
CA MET A 454 -17.83 3.46 -1.85
C MET A 454 -18.09 4.30 -0.59
N PRO A 455 -19.36 4.55 -0.22
CA PRO A 455 -19.68 5.21 1.03
C PRO A 455 -19.59 4.24 2.22
N TRP A 456 -19.14 4.76 3.37
CA TRP A 456 -19.06 4.00 4.61
C TRP A 456 -19.80 4.72 5.72
N ILE A 457 -20.28 3.97 6.71
CA ILE A 457 -20.90 4.49 7.94
C ILE A 457 -20.07 4.04 9.12
N ALA A 458 -19.68 4.98 9.95
CA ALA A 458 -18.85 4.75 11.12
C ALA A 458 -19.37 5.51 12.35
N SER A 459 -19.07 4.98 13.53
CA SER A 459 -19.40 5.62 14.81
C SER A 459 -18.39 5.24 15.88
N LEU A 460 -18.43 5.96 16.97
CA LEU A 460 -17.71 5.65 18.21
C LEU A 460 -18.70 5.24 19.29
N SER A 461 -18.24 4.45 20.25
CA SER A 461 -18.95 4.19 21.50
C SER A 461 -17.99 4.28 22.69
N PRO A 462 -18.47 4.61 23.90
CA PRO A 462 -17.62 4.55 25.08
C PRO A 462 -16.94 3.19 25.22
N THR A 463 -15.67 3.21 25.66
CA THR A 463 -14.94 1.98 25.99
C THR A 463 -15.61 1.32 27.21
N PRO A 464 -15.86 0.00 27.18
CA PRO A 464 -16.49 -0.71 28.28
C PRO A 464 -15.68 -0.54 29.58
N LYS A 465 -16.39 -0.35 30.69
CA LYS A 465 -15.80 -0.31 32.02
C LYS A 465 -15.57 -1.71 32.58
N GLU A 466 -14.79 -1.80 33.65
CA GLU A 466 -14.41 -3.08 34.26
C GLU A 466 -15.62 -3.89 34.76
N ASP A 467 -16.62 -3.22 35.33
CA ASP A 467 -17.86 -3.83 35.80
C ASP A 467 -18.68 -4.43 34.64
N GLU A 468 -18.71 -3.78 33.49
CA GLU A 468 -19.38 -4.28 32.27
C GLU A 468 -18.70 -5.54 31.69
N LEU A 469 -17.41 -5.75 31.98
CA LEU A 469 -16.64 -6.88 31.49
C LEU A 469 -16.49 -8.00 32.54
N SER A 470 -16.92 -7.77 33.77
CA SER A 470 -16.69 -8.68 34.91
C SER A 470 -17.38 -10.04 34.79
N HIS A 471 -18.44 -10.13 33.98
CA HIS A 471 -19.19 -11.35 33.72
C HIS A 471 -18.65 -12.20 32.56
N LEU A 472 -17.65 -11.68 31.83
CA LEU A 472 -17.07 -12.35 30.69
C LEU A 472 -15.95 -13.30 31.11
N THR A 473 -15.78 -14.41 30.38
CA THR A 473 -14.59 -15.27 30.50
C THR A 473 -13.35 -14.54 29.98
N ALA A 474 -12.17 -15.03 30.28
CA ALA A 474 -10.91 -14.41 29.86
C ALA A 474 -10.82 -14.26 28.32
N GLY A 475 -11.21 -15.29 27.57
CA GLY A 475 -11.20 -15.24 26.11
C GLY A 475 -12.28 -14.32 25.52
N GLN A 476 -13.49 -14.32 26.08
CA GLN A 476 -14.56 -13.37 25.71
C GLN A 476 -14.12 -11.93 25.93
N ARG A 477 -13.47 -11.65 27.07
CA ARG A 477 -12.96 -10.33 27.39
C ARG A 477 -11.92 -9.85 26.40
N VAL A 478 -10.91 -10.67 26.09
CA VAL A 478 -9.88 -10.35 25.07
C VAL A 478 -10.54 -10.10 23.72
N TYR A 479 -11.51 -10.94 23.33
CA TYR A 479 -12.27 -10.79 22.09
C TYR A 479 -13.04 -9.44 22.05
N THR A 480 -13.75 -9.13 23.12
CA THR A 480 -14.56 -7.90 23.22
C THR A 480 -13.72 -6.63 23.10
N LEU A 481 -12.52 -6.65 23.70
CA LEU A 481 -11.64 -5.48 23.69
C LEU A 481 -10.90 -5.29 22.36
N ASN A 482 -10.60 -6.38 21.62
CA ASN A 482 -9.68 -6.31 20.50
C ASN A 482 -10.26 -6.76 19.15
N CYS A 483 -11.27 -7.62 19.13
CA CYS A 483 -11.69 -8.33 17.92
C CYS A 483 -13.11 -7.95 17.45
N ILE A 484 -13.97 -7.55 18.39
CA ILE A 484 -15.40 -7.30 18.16
C ILE A 484 -15.64 -6.21 17.11
N VAL A 485 -14.75 -5.23 17.03
CA VAL A 485 -14.82 -4.08 16.10
C VAL A 485 -14.93 -4.54 14.64
N CYS A 486 -14.16 -5.56 14.28
CA CYS A 486 -14.15 -6.09 12.92
C CYS A 486 -15.02 -7.35 12.77
N HIS A 487 -15.01 -8.22 13.79
CA HIS A 487 -15.65 -9.53 13.68
C HIS A 487 -17.06 -9.62 14.30
N GLY A 488 -17.52 -8.51 14.90
CA GLY A 488 -18.86 -8.39 15.50
C GLY A 488 -19.02 -9.15 16.81
N PRO A 489 -20.08 -8.85 17.62
CA PRO A 489 -20.31 -9.48 18.92
C PRO A 489 -20.61 -10.98 18.81
N GLU A 490 -21.26 -11.41 17.73
CA GLU A 490 -21.62 -12.80 17.46
C GLU A 490 -20.54 -13.57 16.67
N ARG A 491 -19.36 -13.01 16.46
CA ARG A 491 -18.27 -13.56 15.66
C ARG A 491 -18.62 -13.83 14.19
N LYS A 492 -19.77 -13.34 13.71
CA LYS A 492 -20.23 -13.53 12.32
C LYS A 492 -19.43 -12.71 11.31
N GLY A 493 -18.65 -11.73 11.78
CA GLY A 493 -17.92 -10.79 10.94
C GLY A 493 -18.85 -9.88 10.13
N ASN A 494 -18.28 -9.23 9.15
CA ASN A 494 -18.98 -8.50 8.10
C ASN A 494 -18.34 -8.85 6.75
N PRO A 495 -18.68 -10.00 6.13
CA PRO A 495 -18.06 -10.45 4.87
C PRO A 495 -18.21 -9.43 3.73
N ARG A 496 -19.28 -8.64 3.71
CA ARG A 496 -19.52 -7.58 2.71
C ARG A 496 -18.53 -6.43 2.83
N SER A 497 -18.07 -6.15 4.05
CA SER A 497 -17.00 -5.16 4.31
C SER A 497 -15.59 -5.79 4.36
N GLY A 498 -15.45 -7.09 4.07
CA GLY A 498 -14.17 -7.78 4.02
C GLY A 498 -13.74 -8.47 5.33
N TYR A 499 -14.59 -8.48 6.36
CA TYR A 499 -14.29 -9.12 7.64
C TYR A 499 -14.88 -10.52 7.71
N PRO A 500 -14.07 -11.59 7.76
CA PRO A 500 -14.56 -12.95 7.74
C PRO A 500 -15.27 -13.32 9.05
N SER A 501 -16.24 -14.23 8.95
CA SER A 501 -16.82 -14.88 10.13
C SER A 501 -15.76 -15.71 10.86
N LEU A 502 -15.78 -15.65 12.19
CA LEU A 502 -14.99 -16.51 13.09
C LEU A 502 -15.83 -17.64 13.70
N VAL A 503 -17.12 -17.70 13.37
CA VAL A 503 -17.98 -18.85 13.76
C VAL A 503 -17.40 -20.11 13.12
N ASP A 504 -17.27 -21.17 13.90
CA ASP A 504 -16.71 -22.47 13.50
C ASP A 504 -15.32 -22.36 12.82
N ILE A 505 -14.48 -21.47 13.33
CA ILE A 505 -13.13 -21.26 12.77
C ILE A 505 -12.29 -22.53 12.77
N GLY A 506 -12.50 -23.44 13.75
CA GLY A 506 -11.80 -24.71 13.88
C GLY A 506 -12.04 -25.69 12.71
N GLN A 507 -13.15 -25.56 11.97
CA GLN A 507 -13.39 -26.36 10.76
C GLN A 507 -12.55 -25.89 9.56
N ARG A 508 -12.01 -24.68 9.62
CA ARG A 508 -11.32 -24.01 8.50
C ARG A 508 -9.84 -23.75 8.74
N ARG A 509 -9.43 -23.72 10.00
CA ARG A 509 -8.06 -23.40 10.42
C ARG A 509 -7.71 -24.12 11.72
N ASP A 510 -6.45 -24.51 11.85
CA ASP A 510 -5.90 -25.04 13.11
C ASP A 510 -5.56 -23.93 14.10
N ARG A 511 -5.29 -24.31 15.35
CA ARG A 511 -4.97 -23.39 16.44
C ARG A 511 -3.67 -22.64 16.23
N ASP A 512 -2.65 -23.29 15.68
CA ASP A 512 -1.34 -22.69 15.43
C ASP A 512 -1.45 -21.60 14.37
N TYR A 513 -2.21 -21.83 13.30
CA TYR A 513 -2.49 -20.82 12.31
C TYR A 513 -3.21 -19.60 12.91
N VAL A 514 -4.24 -19.81 13.74
CA VAL A 514 -5.00 -18.71 14.37
C VAL A 514 -4.12 -17.97 15.36
N SER A 515 -3.32 -18.66 16.18
CA SER A 515 -2.36 -18.05 17.11
C SER A 515 -1.32 -17.20 16.37
N LYS A 516 -0.77 -17.70 15.26
CA LYS A 516 0.15 -16.96 14.40
C LYS A 516 -0.54 -15.72 13.78
N LEU A 517 -1.78 -15.88 13.31
CA LEU A 517 -2.56 -14.81 12.71
C LEU A 517 -2.82 -13.67 13.69
N ILE A 518 -3.16 -13.98 14.94
CA ILE A 518 -3.34 -12.98 16.01
C ILE A 518 -2.06 -12.15 16.18
N THR A 519 -0.90 -12.79 16.21
CA THR A 519 0.39 -12.09 16.43
C THR A 519 0.85 -11.30 15.21
N SER A 520 0.74 -11.89 14.00
CA SER A 520 1.34 -11.33 12.78
C SER A 520 0.39 -10.50 11.94
N GLY A 521 -0.91 -10.60 12.16
CA GLY A 521 -1.94 -9.99 11.30
C GLY A 521 -2.01 -10.63 9.91
N LYS A 522 -2.95 -10.20 9.10
CA LYS A 522 -3.10 -10.56 7.68
C LYS A 522 -3.98 -9.58 6.92
N GLY A 523 -3.48 -9.07 5.80
CA GLY A 523 -4.25 -8.09 4.99
C GLY A 523 -4.57 -6.85 5.80
N MET A 524 -5.87 -6.55 6.01
CA MET A 524 -6.32 -5.41 6.84
C MET A 524 -6.23 -5.70 8.35
N MET A 525 -6.25 -6.97 8.77
CA MET A 525 -6.11 -7.33 10.18
C MET A 525 -4.68 -7.02 10.66
N PRO A 526 -4.49 -6.11 11.64
CA PRO A 526 -3.18 -5.87 12.23
C PRO A 526 -2.73 -7.06 13.08
N GLY A 527 -1.44 -7.10 13.41
CA GLY A 527 -0.92 -8.03 14.40
C GLY A 527 -1.11 -7.47 15.81
N PHE A 528 -1.65 -8.28 16.71
CA PHE A 528 -1.86 -7.93 18.13
C PHE A 528 -0.71 -8.50 18.96
N THR A 529 0.46 -7.88 18.87
CA THR A 529 1.68 -8.35 19.57
C THR A 529 1.58 -8.25 21.09
N ALA A 530 0.73 -7.36 21.60
CA ALA A 530 0.46 -7.20 23.02
C ALA A 530 -0.36 -8.35 23.62
N ILE A 531 -1.13 -9.09 22.83
CA ILE A 531 -1.89 -10.26 23.28
C ILE A 531 -0.93 -11.46 23.33
N THR A 532 -0.42 -11.79 24.50
CA THR A 532 0.60 -12.83 24.70
C THR A 532 0.16 -13.89 25.71
N GLY A 533 0.92 -15.00 25.80
CA GLY A 533 0.78 -16.00 26.86
C GLY A 533 -0.64 -16.51 27.08
N GLU A 534 -1.11 -16.39 28.30
CA GLU A 534 -2.42 -16.87 28.76
C GLU A 534 -3.59 -16.19 28.07
N GLU A 535 -3.50 -14.88 27.79
CA GLU A 535 -4.53 -14.12 27.10
C GLU A 535 -4.76 -14.64 25.69
N LYS A 536 -3.67 -14.90 24.95
CA LYS A 536 -3.77 -15.44 23.59
C LYS A 536 -4.32 -16.87 23.62
N GLN A 537 -3.92 -17.68 24.57
CA GLN A 537 -4.46 -19.02 24.73
C GLN A 537 -5.95 -19.00 25.07
N ALA A 538 -6.37 -18.10 25.96
CA ALA A 538 -7.80 -17.93 26.33
C ALA A 538 -8.62 -17.48 25.10
N LEU A 539 -8.11 -16.51 24.33
CA LEU A 539 -8.77 -16.07 23.09
C LEU A 539 -8.90 -17.22 22.08
N VAL A 540 -7.84 -17.99 21.85
CA VAL A 540 -7.89 -19.15 20.93
C VAL A 540 -8.90 -20.18 21.44
N ASN A 541 -8.91 -20.50 22.74
CA ASN A 541 -9.89 -21.43 23.32
C ASN A 541 -11.33 -20.95 23.11
N PHE A 542 -11.59 -19.66 23.35
CA PHE A 542 -12.90 -19.06 23.09
C PHE A 542 -13.34 -19.17 21.62
N LEU A 543 -12.42 -18.91 20.68
CA LEU A 543 -12.71 -18.98 19.25
C LEU A 543 -13.00 -20.41 18.79
N PHE A 544 -12.40 -21.42 19.42
CA PHE A 544 -12.59 -22.84 19.11
C PHE A 544 -13.70 -23.51 19.92
N GLY A 545 -14.32 -22.80 20.88
CA GLY A 545 -15.41 -23.34 21.69
C GLY A 545 -14.95 -24.25 22.85
N ASP A 546 -13.66 -24.24 23.20
CA ASP A 546 -13.08 -25.09 24.26
C ASP A 546 -12.80 -24.29 25.53
N GLU A 547 -13.41 -23.12 25.68
CA GLU A 547 -13.22 -22.27 26.84
C GLU A 547 -13.84 -22.90 28.10
N LYS A 548 -13.04 -23.07 29.15
CA LYS A 548 -13.59 -23.40 30.47
C LYS A 548 -14.35 -22.20 31.00
N VAL A 549 -15.54 -22.42 31.54
CA VAL A 549 -16.44 -21.39 32.09
C VAL A 549 -15.88 -20.89 33.45
N GLU A 550 -14.69 -20.35 33.44
CA GLU A 550 -14.16 -19.57 34.57
C GLU A 550 -14.31 -18.10 34.23
N VAL A 551 -15.16 -17.38 34.96
CA VAL A 551 -15.30 -15.92 34.82
C VAL A 551 -13.97 -15.29 35.17
N ALA A 552 -13.49 -14.40 34.28
CA ALA A 552 -12.24 -13.70 34.48
C ALA A 552 -12.30 -12.88 35.79
N SER A 553 -11.37 -13.11 36.71
CA SER A 553 -11.15 -12.17 37.81
C SER A 553 -10.68 -10.82 37.29
N ALA A 554 -11.02 -9.74 37.99
CA ALA A 554 -10.66 -8.37 37.61
C ALA A 554 -9.16 -8.27 37.24
N GLY A 555 -8.86 -7.74 36.05
CA GLY A 555 -7.50 -7.65 35.50
C GLY A 555 -6.96 -8.89 34.78
N LYS A 556 -7.66 -10.01 34.73
CA LYS A 556 -7.32 -11.19 33.93
C LYS A 556 -8.09 -11.17 32.59
N GLY A 557 -7.39 -11.27 31.47
CA GLY A 557 -8.00 -11.41 30.16
C GLY A 557 -8.13 -10.12 29.34
N GLY A 558 -7.07 -9.35 29.26
CA GLY A 558 -6.95 -8.15 28.43
C GLY A 558 -7.04 -6.84 29.22
N LYS A 559 -6.06 -5.98 28.99
CA LYS A 559 -6.04 -4.65 29.57
C LYS A 559 -7.07 -3.78 28.83
N ILE A 560 -7.96 -3.09 29.58
CA ILE A 560 -8.84 -2.08 28.99
C ILE A 560 -7.95 -1.00 28.38
N PRO A 561 -8.12 -0.64 27.09
CA PRO A 561 -7.40 0.48 26.50
C PRO A 561 -7.67 1.77 27.28
N ALA A 562 -6.65 2.59 27.45
CA ALA A 562 -6.81 3.90 28.11
C ALA A 562 -7.65 4.89 27.27
N MET A 563 -8.01 4.51 26.04
CA MET A 563 -8.86 5.30 25.14
C MET A 563 -10.31 5.28 25.63
N PRO A 564 -10.93 6.45 25.89
CA PRO A 564 -12.29 6.52 26.41
C PRO A 564 -13.36 6.09 25.40
N TYR A 565 -13.01 6.01 24.13
CA TYR A 565 -13.91 5.60 23.06
C TYR A 565 -13.26 4.52 22.19
N LYS A 566 -14.09 3.63 21.68
CA LYS A 566 -13.74 2.60 20.69
C LYS A 566 -14.47 2.84 19.38
N PHE A 567 -13.86 2.47 18.29
CA PHE A 567 -14.46 2.49 16.96
C PHE A 567 -15.41 1.30 16.77
N ASN A 568 -16.59 1.54 16.19
CA ASN A 568 -17.62 0.51 16.02
C ASN A 568 -17.51 -0.26 14.68
N GLY A 569 -16.35 -0.20 14.05
CA GLY A 569 -16.02 -0.98 12.85
C GLY A 569 -16.31 -0.28 11.53
N TYR A 570 -15.76 -0.91 10.51
CA TYR A 570 -15.81 -0.44 9.14
C TYR A 570 -17.06 -1.00 8.45
N ASN A 571 -18.11 -0.20 8.28
CA ASN A 571 -19.36 -0.65 7.70
C ASN A 571 -19.62 0.05 6.37
N LYS A 572 -19.58 -0.69 5.27
CA LYS A 572 -19.97 -0.18 3.96
C LYS A 572 -21.46 0.13 3.95
N PHE A 573 -21.84 1.26 3.37
CA PHE A 573 -23.25 1.61 3.15
C PHE A 573 -23.73 0.92 1.87
N LEU A 574 -24.42 -0.21 2.03
CA LEU A 574 -24.84 -1.11 0.96
C LEU A 574 -26.36 -1.29 0.98
N ASP A 575 -26.91 -1.62 -0.18
CA ASP A 575 -28.30 -2.11 -0.31
C ASP A 575 -28.44 -3.55 0.20
N ASN A 576 -29.66 -4.07 0.18
CA ASN A 576 -29.97 -5.44 0.64
C ASN A 576 -29.34 -6.55 -0.22
N LYS A 577 -28.90 -6.23 -1.45
CA LYS A 577 -28.19 -7.16 -2.35
C LYS A 577 -26.66 -7.07 -2.22
N GLY A 578 -26.16 -6.08 -1.51
CA GLY A 578 -24.72 -5.87 -1.29
C GLY A 578 -24.05 -4.96 -2.31
N TYR A 579 -24.80 -4.23 -3.12
CA TYR A 579 -24.28 -3.14 -3.94
C TYR A 579 -24.19 -1.84 -3.15
N PRO A 580 -23.31 -0.89 -3.55
CA PRO A 580 -23.28 0.41 -2.92
C PRO A 580 -24.64 1.08 -2.88
N ALA A 581 -25.01 1.63 -1.73
CA ALA A 581 -26.31 2.26 -1.52
C ALA A 581 -26.51 3.57 -2.34
N ILE A 582 -25.46 4.03 -3.00
CA ILE A 582 -25.49 5.23 -3.86
C ILE A 582 -25.52 4.84 -5.33
N SER A 583 -26.00 5.77 -6.17
CA SER A 583 -26.03 5.62 -7.63
C SER A 583 -24.63 5.41 -8.21
N PRO A 584 -24.48 4.62 -9.29
CA PRO A 584 -23.23 4.52 -10.04
C PRO A 584 -22.76 5.91 -10.54
N PRO A 585 -21.45 6.05 -10.89
CA PRO A 585 -20.42 5.01 -10.93
C PRO A 585 -19.83 4.69 -9.54
N TRP A 586 -19.51 3.40 -9.28
CA TRP A 586 -18.92 2.92 -8.03
C TRP A 586 -17.39 2.76 -8.12
N GLY A 587 -16.86 2.95 -9.29
CA GLY A 587 -15.44 3.03 -9.60
C GLY A 587 -15.24 3.89 -10.84
N THR A 588 -14.21 4.74 -10.81
CA THR A 588 -13.91 5.68 -11.90
C THR A 588 -12.44 5.64 -12.27
N LEU A 589 -12.15 6.07 -13.50
CA LEU A 589 -10.82 6.36 -14.01
C LEU A 589 -10.87 7.79 -14.59
N THR A 590 -10.02 8.67 -14.08
CA THR A 590 -10.03 10.10 -14.41
C THR A 590 -8.69 10.51 -15.00
N ALA A 591 -8.72 11.26 -16.11
CA ALA A 591 -7.55 11.97 -16.64
C ALA A 591 -7.62 13.45 -16.25
N ILE A 592 -6.52 13.94 -15.68
CA ILE A 592 -6.40 15.31 -15.15
C ILE A 592 -5.19 15.98 -15.81
N ASP A 593 -5.39 17.13 -16.44
CA ASP A 593 -4.29 17.97 -16.92
C ASP A 593 -3.71 18.77 -15.75
N LEU A 594 -2.52 18.39 -15.30
CA LEU A 594 -1.83 19.06 -14.18
C LEU A 594 -1.34 20.47 -14.53
N ASN A 595 -1.22 20.81 -15.82
CA ASN A 595 -0.83 22.14 -16.26
C ASN A 595 -1.95 23.16 -15.98
N THR A 596 -3.21 22.75 -16.19
CA THR A 596 -4.39 23.61 -16.06
C THR A 596 -5.24 23.29 -14.81
N GLY A 597 -5.08 22.11 -14.21
CA GLY A 597 -5.92 21.63 -13.14
C GLY A 597 -7.32 21.18 -13.60
N LYS A 598 -7.55 20.95 -14.89
CA LYS A 598 -8.84 20.53 -15.44
C LYS A 598 -8.91 19.03 -15.65
N HIS A 599 -10.08 18.44 -15.44
CA HIS A 599 -10.36 17.09 -15.89
C HIS A 599 -10.42 17.06 -17.43
N VAL A 600 -9.70 16.12 -18.04
CA VAL A 600 -9.73 15.88 -19.49
C VAL A 600 -10.89 14.96 -19.81
N TRP A 601 -11.02 13.87 -19.06
CA TRP A 601 -12.14 12.93 -19.11
C TRP A 601 -12.24 12.14 -17.81
N GLN A 602 -13.44 11.60 -17.55
CA GLN A 602 -13.70 10.62 -16.51
C GLN A 602 -14.53 9.48 -17.10
N LYS A 603 -14.20 8.24 -16.77
CA LYS A 603 -14.86 7.02 -17.23
C LYS A 603 -15.22 6.13 -16.06
N THR A 604 -16.33 5.41 -16.19
CA THR A 604 -16.68 4.30 -15.31
C THR A 604 -15.63 3.20 -15.44
N LEU A 605 -15.16 2.65 -14.32
CA LEU A 605 -14.14 1.62 -14.28
C LEU A 605 -14.67 0.34 -13.60
N GLY A 606 -14.78 -0.73 -14.39
CA GLY A 606 -15.34 -2.00 -13.95
C GLY A 606 -16.86 -2.10 -14.11
N GLU A 607 -17.40 -3.27 -13.87
CA GLU A 607 -18.85 -3.54 -13.92
C GLU A 607 -19.23 -4.70 -13.01
N PHE A 608 -20.50 -4.75 -12.63
CA PHE A 608 -21.15 -5.96 -12.13
C PHE A 608 -21.88 -6.61 -13.30
N LYS A 609 -21.29 -7.68 -13.86
CA LYS A 609 -21.80 -8.37 -15.08
C LYS A 609 -23.28 -8.77 -14.96
N GLU A 610 -23.74 -9.14 -13.75
CA GLU A 610 -25.13 -9.49 -13.48
C GLU A 610 -26.10 -8.28 -13.55
N LEU A 611 -25.62 -7.08 -13.36
CA LEU A 611 -26.43 -5.84 -13.57
C LEU A 611 -26.44 -5.45 -15.04
N THR A 612 -25.30 -5.55 -15.71
CA THR A 612 -25.20 -5.27 -17.14
C THR A 612 -26.07 -6.25 -17.94
N ALA A 613 -26.13 -7.53 -17.56
CA ALA A 613 -27.02 -8.51 -18.17
C ALA A 613 -28.52 -8.19 -18.01
N LYS A 614 -28.89 -7.33 -17.05
CA LYS A 614 -30.26 -6.82 -16.84
C LYS A 614 -30.51 -5.49 -17.57
N GLY A 615 -29.58 -5.05 -18.42
CA GLY A 615 -29.72 -3.80 -19.19
C GLY A 615 -29.29 -2.54 -18.42
N ILE A 616 -28.69 -2.67 -17.24
CA ILE A 616 -28.11 -1.53 -16.50
C ILE A 616 -26.73 -1.22 -17.10
N ALA A 617 -26.45 0.04 -17.39
CA ALA A 617 -25.14 0.46 -17.88
C ALA A 617 -24.00 0.04 -16.92
N PRO A 618 -22.76 -0.13 -17.41
CA PRO A 618 -21.62 -0.45 -16.54
C PRO A 618 -21.55 0.48 -15.32
N THR A 619 -21.52 -0.15 -14.14
CA THR A 619 -21.68 0.55 -12.85
C THR A 619 -20.37 1.01 -12.24
N GLY A 620 -19.22 0.51 -12.73
CA GLY A 620 -17.98 0.56 -11.98
C GLY A 620 -17.97 -0.43 -10.82
N THR A 621 -16.78 -0.70 -10.29
CA THR A 621 -16.58 -1.51 -9.08
C THR A 621 -15.51 -0.90 -8.18
N GLU A 622 -15.45 -1.37 -6.93
CA GLU A 622 -14.27 -1.14 -6.11
C GLU A 622 -13.02 -1.62 -6.85
N ASN A 623 -11.93 -0.86 -6.70
CA ASN A 623 -10.70 -1.10 -7.44
C ASN A 623 -9.47 -0.80 -6.59
N TYR A 624 -8.40 -1.60 -6.76
CA TYR A 624 -7.13 -1.52 -6.04
C TYR A 624 -5.98 -1.85 -6.99
N GLY A 625 -4.92 -1.11 -6.92
CA GLY A 625 -3.85 -1.07 -7.91
C GLY A 625 -3.98 0.19 -8.75
N GLY A 626 -2.96 0.51 -9.52
CA GLY A 626 -2.91 1.72 -10.33
C GLY A 626 -2.80 1.46 -11.82
N PRO A 627 -2.95 2.48 -12.65
CA PRO A 627 -2.72 2.41 -14.08
C PRO A 627 -1.23 2.48 -14.44
N VAL A 628 -0.91 2.07 -15.67
CA VAL A 628 0.37 2.30 -16.34
C VAL A 628 0.12 2.95 -17.68
N VAL A 629 0.83 4.01 -18.01
CA VAL A 629 0.70 4.74 -19.29
C VAL A 629 1.96 4.58 -20.14
N THR A 630 1.79 4.47 -21.48
CA THR A 630 2.90 4.29 -22.41
C THR A 630 2.94 5.36 -23.49
N ALA A 631 4.12 5.55 -24.09
CA ALA A 631 4.30 6.42 -25.26
C ALA A 631 3.51 5.92 -26.50
N GLY A 632 3.07 4.66 -26.51
CA GLY A 632 2.16 4.10 -27.52
C GLY A 632 0.73 4.66 -27.44
N GLY A 633 0.44 5.51 -26.46
CA GLY A 633 -0.86 6.13 -26.29
C GLY A 633 -1.87 5.29 -25.52
N ILE A 634 -1.40 4.26 -24.82
CA ILE A 634 -2.23 3.28 -24.10
C ILE A 634 -2.09 3.47 -22.60
N LEU A 635 -3.22 3.34 -21.91
CA LEU A 635 -3.33 3.26 -20.46
C LEU A 635 -3.81 1.84 -20.09
N PHE A 636 -2.98 1.07 -19.39
CA PHE A 636 -3.31 -0.28 -18.93
C PHE A 636 -3.71 -0.25 -17.45
N ILE A 637 -4.78 -0.97 -17.10
CA ILE A 637 -5.22 -1.12 -15.71
C ILE A 637 -5.99 -2.44 -15.51
N ALA A 638 -5.67 -3.16 -14.44
CA ALA A 638 -6.42 -4.32 -13.98
C ALA A 638 -7.37 -3.94 -12.82
N ALA A 639 -6.87 -3.77 -11.64
CA ALA A 639 -7.43 -3.14 -10.43
C ALA A 639 -8.87 -3.55 -10.01
N THR A 640 -9.77 -3.89 -10.92
CA THR A 640 -11.23 -3.99 -10.68
C THR A 640 -11.67 -5.35 -10.16
N LYS A 641 -12.77 -5.35 -9.37
CA LYS A 641 -13.38 -6.54 -8.79
C LYS A 641 -13.88 -7.53 -9.84
N ASP A 642 -14.22 -7.08 -11.04
CA ASP A 642 -14.71 -7.92 -12.15
C ASP A 642 -13.62 -8.80 -12.78
N GLY A 643 -12.37 -8.64 -12.35
CA GLY A 643 -11.25 -9.48 -12.82
C GLY A 643 -10.77 -9.20 -14.24
N MET A 644 -11.18 -8.09 -14.82
CA MET A 644 -10.79 -7.71 -16.18
C MET A 644 -9.49 -6.90 -16.21
N PHE A 645 -8.65 -7.16 -17.20
CA PHE A 645 -7.51 -6.33 -17.55
C PHE A 645 -7.86 -5.50 -18.78
N ARG A 646 -7.70 -4.19 -18.70
CA ARG A 646 -8.16 -3.24 -19.71
C ARG A 646 -7.07 -2.36 -20.25
N ALA A 647 -7.19 -1.99 -21.53
CA ALA A 647 -6.36 -1.01 -22.21
C ALA A 647 -7.26 0.11 -22.77
N PHE A 648 -6.98 1.33 -22.32
CA PHE A 648 -7.70 2.53 -22.77
C PHE A 648 -6.81 3.41 -23.64
N GLU A 649 -7.40 4.14 -24.58
CA GLU A 649 -6.72 5.23 -25.25
C GLU A 649 -6.51 6.38 -24.26
N LYS A 650 -5.27 6.79 -24.02
CA LYS A 650 -4.94 7.79 -23.00
C LYS A 650 -5.59 9.16 -23.24
N LYS A 651 -5.86 9.55 -24.51
CA LYS A 651 -6.41 10.86 -24.87
C LYS A 651 -7.91 10.99 -24.60
N THR A 652 -8.68 9.93 -24.83
CA THR A 652 -10.15 9.96 -24.83
C THR A 652 -10.79 9.11 -23.75
N GLY A 653 -10.01 8.21 -23.14
CA GLY A 653 -10.53 7.18 -22.23
C GLY A 653 -11.38 6.12 -22.95
N LYS A 654 -11.27 5.99 -24.28
CA LYS A 654 -11.94 4.93 -25.04
C LYS A 654 -11.33 3.58 -24.71
N LEU A 655 -12.14 2.58 -24.32
CA LEU A 655 -11.71 1.19 -24.17
C LEU A 655 -11.33 0.64 -25.55
N LEU A 656 -10.11 0.12 -25.67
CA LEU A 656 -9.56 -0.44 -26.91
C LEU A 656 -9.40 -1.95 -26.87
N TRP A 657 -9.17 -2.51 -25.69
CA TRP A 657 -8.99 -3.94 -25.47
C TRP A 657 -9.26 -4.29 -24.01
N GLU A 658 -9.79 -5.48 -23.81
CA GLU A 658 -9.91 -6.08 -22.46
C GLU A 658 -9.83 -7.60 -22.54
N THR A 659 -9.42 -8.21 -21.43
CA THR A 659 -9.38 -9.66 -21.26
C THR A 659 -9.66 -10.03 -19.80
N GLU A 660 -10.24 -11.20 -19.59
CA GLU A 660 -10.44 -11.74 -18.25
C GLU A 660 -9.12 -12.36 -17.74
N LEU A 661 -8.77 -12.05 -16.49
CA LEU A 661 -7.61 -12.62 -15.80
C LEU A 661 -7.99 -13.92 -15.06
N PRO A 662 -7.02 -14.82 -14.79
CA PRO A 662 -7.27 -16.04 -14.01
C PRO A 662 -7.84 -15.78 -12.62
N ALA A 663 -7.48 -14.65 -12.04
CA ALA A 663 -8.04 -14.05 -10.82
C ALA A 663 -7.87 -12.52 -10.90
N ALA A 664 -8.63 -11.78 -10.10
CA ALA A 664 -8.58 -10.31 -10.12
C ALA A 664 -7.15 -9.79 -9.86
N GLY A 665 -6.71 -8.86 -10.70
CA GLY A 665 -5.37 -8.28 -10.68
C GLY A 665 -5.31 -7.02 -9.80
N PHE A 666 -5.44 -7.17 -8.49
CA PHE A 666 -5.32 -6.06 -7.54
C PHE A 666 -3.86 -5.62 -7.35
N ALA A 667 -3.22 -5.25 -8.46
CA ALA A 667 -1.83 -4.84 -8.54
C ALA A 667 -1.65 -3.83 -9.68
N THR A 668 -0.65 -2.98 -9.58
CA THR A 668 -0.24 -2.11 -10.69
C THR A 668 0.56 -2.96 -11.70
N PRO A 669 0.22 -2.95 -13.00
CA PRO A 669 1.00 -3.67 -14.02
C PRO A 669 2.42 -3.11 -14.18
N SER A 670 3.30 -3.88 -14.84
CA SER A 670 4.62 -3.41 -15.29
C SER A 670 4.76 -3.64 -16.79
N THR A 671 5.42 -2.72 -17.52
CA THR A 671 5.68 -2.88 -18.94
C THR A 671 7.16 -2.71 -19.25
N TYR A 672 7.70 -3.57 -20.11
CA TYR A 672 9.12 -3.67 -20.41
C TYR A 672 9.35 -4.23 -21.80
N GLU A 673 10.57 -4.10 -22.29
CA GLU A 673 11.01 -4.71 -23.53
C GLU A 673 12.14 -5.72 -23.25
N VAL A 674 12.08 -6.88 -23.87
CA VAL A 674 13.15 -7.88 -23.88
C VAL A 674 13.28 -8.45 -25.28
N ASN A 675 14.50 -8.46 -25.80
CA ASN A 675 14.81 -8.94 -27.18
C ASN A 675 13.96 -8.24 -28.25
N GLY A 676 13.69 -6.93 -28.10
CA GLY A 676 12.92 -6.13 -29.05
C GLY A 676 11.41 -6.40 -29.03
N LYS A 677 10.90 -7.18 -28.06
CA LYS A 677 9.47 -7.44 -27.88
C LYS A 677 8.96 -6.77 -26.58
N GLN A 678 7.91 -5.96 -26.72
CA GLN A 678 7.25 -5.32 -25.57
C GLN A 678 6.28 -6.28 -24.88
N TYR A 679 6.36 -6.33 -23.55
CA TYR A 679 5.46 -7.06 -22.68
C TYR A 679 4.74 -6.12 -21.71
N ILE A 680 3.55 -6.54 -21.29
CA ILE A 680 2.84 -5.98 -20.14
C ILE A 680 2.47 -7.12 -19.19
N VAL A 681 2.88 -7.05 -17.92
CA VAL A 681 2.68 -8.12 -16.94
C VAL A 681 1.88 -7.61 -15.74
N VAL A 682 1.01 -8.48 -15.22
CA VAL A 682 0.20 -8.19 -14.03
C VAL A 682 0.14 -9.39 -13.09
N ALA A 683 0.15 -9.14 -11.79
CA ALA A 683 -0.06 -10.16 -10.76
C ALA A 683 -1.55 -10.40 -10.53
N CYS A 684 -1.98 -11.67 -10.55
CA CYS A 684 -3.37 -12.11 -10.49
C CYS A 684 -3.59 -12.96 -9.23
N GLY A 685 -3.67 -12.31 -8.06
CA GLY A 685 -3.84 -12.98 -6.76
C GLY A 685 -5.28 -13.09 -6.28
N GLY A 686 -6.15 -12.18 -6.70
CA GLY A 686 -7.55 -12.14 -6.26
C GLY A 686 -7.72 -11.99 -4.74
N THR A 687 -8.70 -12.67 -4.18
CA THR A 687 -9.10 -12.80 -2.76
C THR A 687 -9.64 -11.54 -2.09
N LYS A 688 -9.15 -10.36 -2.41
CA LYS A 688 -9.73 -9.10 -1.93
C LYS A 688 -11.14 -8.96 -2.50
N LEU A 689 -12.04 -8.31 -1.77
CA LEU A 689 -13.44 -8.10 -2.19
C LEU A 689 -14.24 -9.40 -2.47
N GLY A 690 -13.81 -10.54 -1.92
CA GLY A 690 -14.47 -11.83 -2.13
C GLY A 690 -14.25 -12.46 -3.51
N THR A 691 -13.27 -11.98 -4.27
CA THR A 691 -12.95 -12.55 -5.59
C THR A 691 -12.19 -13.88 -5.49
N LYS A 692 -12.18 -14.63 -6.58
CA LYS A 692 -11.49 -15.92 -6.71
C LYS A 692 -10.02 -15.80 -6.34
N LYS A 693 -9.48 -16.79 -5.63
CA LYS A 693 -8.04 -16.92 -5.36
C LYS A 693 -7.26 -17.20 -6.64
N GLY A 694 -6.09 -16.58 -6.76
CA GLY A 694 -5.10 -16.84 -7.81
C GLY A 694 -3.68 -16.92 -7.27
N ASP A 695 -2.77 -17.33 -8.13
CA ASP A 695 -1.34 -17.48 -7.86
C ASP A 695 -0.48 -17.09 -9.06
N SER A 696 -1.10 -16.44 -10.06
CA SER A 696 -0.48 -16.23 -11.37
C SER A 696 0.14 -14.85 -11.52
N TYR A 697 1.21 -14.80 -12.33
CA TYR A 697 1.67 -13.61 -13.04
C TYR A 697 1.44 -13.84 -14.53
N VAL A 698 0.73 -12.95 -15.18
CA VAL A 698 0.34 -13.09 -16.59
C VAL A 698 0.96 -11.97 -17.40
N ALA A 699 1.73 -12.31 -18.42
CA ALA A 699 2.29 -11.36 -19.38
C ALA A 699 1.56 -11.44 -20.73
N PHE A 700 1.33 -10.27 -21.31
CA PHE A 700 0.73 -10.10 -22.61
C PHE A 700 1.73 -9.42 -23.55
N ALA A 701 1.68 -9.77 -24.85
CA ALA A 701 2.48 -9.17 -25.89
C ALA A 701 1.74 -9.27 -27.23
N LEU A 702 2.25 -8.58 -28.25
CA LEU A 702 1.82 -8.80 -29.63
C LEU A 702 2.29 -10.19 -30.10
N PRO A 703 1.59 -10.84 -31.01
CA PRO A 703 1.97 -12.14 -31.58
C PRO A 703 3.38 -12.21 -32.13
#